data_82817adfe391a14cbd755d3e3044a066
#
_entry.id   82817adfe391a14cbd755d3e3044a066
#
_cell.length_a   1.000
_cell.length_b   1.000
_cell.length_c   1.000
_cell.angle_alpha   90.00
_cell.angle_beta   90.00
_cell.angle_gamma   90.00
#
_symmetry.space_group_name_H-M   'P 1'
#
loop_
_entity.id
_entity.type
_entity.pdbx_description
1 polymer ?
#
loop_
_entity_poly.entity_id
_entity_poly.type
_entity_poly.pdbx_seq_one_letter_code
_entity_poly.pdbx_strand_id
1 'polypeptide(L)'
;MAVALAAVSMAAGCQKYDDTALKNELQDLREKLSSLQTWCASSQAAIDAVSVLQNAVRDMNGVESVEAFEDEDGSGYIITFTNKESIRLYNGQSGKDGDAFFGDVLVGESCVEFVLADGTRFVVDRVTTTIAFESFDTKTISRKDTIWTVMDPSITKADFAAFTADFKTNGGTITAIVTKADANGNPWCLEAIAPEFGEDGKLVKPAGVVVKDAPQAGGKGVLKVALVTNDGKEATSSLVVDVAPNYLAFQAVEDGALVSIRKYGSLEAPSLEYSNDLVEWTEFDFRTQPTIELAKAGDKVYFRNVSSSDRFSKDEYNYIRFVFGNRKIAAEGNVMSLIDNTCESDTIPCDFCFYLLFYGASSLTAAPELPAMQLTSNCYCGMFADCTSLEEAPALPALALAPGCYSAMFQACYYLRKAPVLNAKKLARLCYSTMLEDCSSLEEAPALPATEMEEGCYNQMFAWCYSLKTAPALPADKLAVGCYYCMFYDCTALEAASELPATELAGQCYAGMYSYCKGLETAPELPAPELVDGCYDKMFFNCWKISYLKVGFEDWCSGACTRAWVGGVSAQGVFECPENLEVKYSSDYVPNGWSVSKNGKIIDADQSDMIPTPNDGPGIEPMPQMTIKIAKQDGEGVISL
;
A
#
# COMPACT_ATOMS: atom_id res chain seq x y z
N MET A 1 -13.82 8.26 28.38
CA MET A 1 -14.98 9.07 27.98
C MET A 1 -14.99 10.35 28.80
N ALA A 2 -14.37 11.41 28.30
CA ALA A 2 -14.27 12.68 28.99
C ALA A 2 -15.58 13.46 28.81
N VAL A 3 -16.32 13.68 29.90
CA VAL A 3 -17.49 14.55 29.88
C VAL A 3 -17.03 15.99 30.20
N ALA A 4 -17.02 16.83 29.18
CA ALA A 4 -16.78 18.26 29.37
C ALA A 4 -18.00 18.91 30.05
N LEU A 5 -17.81 19.45 31.25
CA LEU A 5 -18.79 20.32 31.88
C LEU A 5 -18.63 21.74 31.31
N ALA A 6 -19.58 22.13 30.47
CA ALA A 6 -19.70 23.52 30.06
C ALA A 6 -20.32 24.35 31.21
N ALA A 7 -19.57 25.32 31.71
CA ALA A 7 -20.09 26.34 32.63
C ALA A 7 -20.90 27.38 31.86
N VAL A 8 -22.20 27.42 32.05
CA VAL A 8 -23.04 28.51 31.58
C VAL A 8 -23.16 29.54 32.71
N SER A 9 -22.54 30.69 32.50
CA SER A 9 -22.77 31.88 33.33
C SER A 9 -24.04 32.58 32.85
N MET A 10 -25.08 32.60 33.67
CA MET A 10 -26.17 33.58 33.54
C MET A 10 -26.20 34.46 34.76
N ALA A 11 -26.01 35.72 34.51
CA ALA A 11 -26.22 36.77 35.51
C ALA A 11 -27.69 37.22 35.56
N ALA A 12 -28.10 37.57 36.74
CA ALA A 12 -29.21 38.44 37.13
C ALA A 12 -30.60 37.82 37.30
N GLY A 13 -31.03 37.88 38.54
CA GLY A 13 -32.44 37.81 38.97
C GLY A 13 -32.58 37.24 40.37
N CYS A 14 -32.61 38.10 41.38
CA CYS A 14 -32.85 37.76 42.78
C CYS A 14 -34.12 36.94 42.97
N GLN A 15 -34.00 35.68 43.31
CA GLN A 15 -34.84 34.93 44.21
C GLN A 15 -33.94 33.97 44.98
N LYS A 16 -34.03 34.03 46.36
CA LYS A 16 -33.35 33.05 47.20
C LYS A 16 -33.89 31.65 46.85
N TYR A 17 -33.21 30.95 45.98
CA TYR A 17 -33.42 29.52 45.80
C TYR A 17 -32.68 28.79 46.93
N ASP A 18 -33.38 27.89 47.60
CA ASP A 18 -32.77 27.05 48.63
C ASP A 18 -31.94 25.96 47.94
N ASP A 19 -30.64 26.24 47.77
CA ASP A 19 -29.66 25.37 47.09
C ASP A 19 -29.30 24.10 47.88
N THR A 20 -29.91 23.89 49.06
CA THR A 20 -29.48 22.82 49.98
C THR A 20 -29.75 21.43 49.41
N ALA A 21 -30.88 21.23 48.76
CA ALA A 21 -31.21 19.95 48.13
C ALA A 21 -30.27 19.63 46.96
N LEU A 22 -29.97 20.62 46.13
CA LEU A 22 -29.06 20.45 44.97
C LEU A 22 -27.61 20.20 45.42
N LYS A 23 -27.17 20.83 46.50
CA LYS A 23 -25.85 20.59 47.10
C LYS A 23 -25.73 19.21 47.71
N ASN A 24 -26.78 18.70 48.32
CA ASN A 24 -26.80 17.34 48.86
C ASN A 24 -26.81 16.29 47.77
N GLU A 25 -27.58 16.48 46.68
CA GLU A 25 -27.52 15.59 45.52
C GLU A 25 -26.15 15.63 44.83
N LEU A 26 -25.53 16.79 44.75
CA LEU A 26 -24.19 16.95 44.16
C LEU A 26 -23.11 16.26 45.02
N GLN A 27 -23.28 16.29 46.34
CA GLN A 27 -22.39 15.60 47.28
C GLN A 27 -22.58 14.08 47.20
N ASP A 28 -23.81 13.58 47.16
CA ASP A 28 -24.13 12.17 46.98
C ASP A 28 -23.60 11.63 45.65
N LEU A 29 -23.74 12.41 44.55
CA LEU A 29 -23.17 12.06 43.25
C LEU A 29 -21.64 12.03 43.27
N ARG A 30 -20.97 12.93 44.02
CA ARG A 30 -19.51 12.91 44.18
C ARG A 30 -19.04 11.70 44.98
N GLU A 31 -19.75 11.33 46.02
CA GLU A 31 -19.43 10.13 46.81
C GLU A 31 -19.62 8.85 45.99
N LYS A 32 -20.71 8.75 45.22
CA LYS A 32 -20.95 7.65 44.28
C LYS A 32 -19.89 7.59 43.17
N LEU A 33 -19.48 8.75 42.64
CA LEU A 33 -18.42 8.80 41.63
C LEU A 33 -17.07 8.37 42.22
N SER A 34 -16.75 8.80 43.46
CA SER A 34 -15.53 8.37 44.15
C SER A 34 -15.53 6.86 44.43
N SER A 35 -16.68 6.33 44.87
CA SER A 35 -16.84 4.87 45.07
C SER A 35 -16.69 4.08 43.77
N LEU A 36 -17.27 4.59 42.66
CA LEU A 36 -17.12 4.02 41.34
C LEU A 36 -15.67 4.08 40.84
N GLN A 37 -14.95 5.16 41.08
CA GLN A 37 -13.55 5.30 40.73
C GLN A 37 -12.67 4.31 41.50
N THR A 38 -12.94 4.14 42.82
CA THR A 38 -12.24 3.16 43.65
C THR A 38 -12.55 1.72 43.20
N TRP A 39 -13.82 1.43 42.88
CA TRP A 39 -14.23 0.13 42.38
C TRP A 39 -13.60 -0.15 40.99
N CYS A 40 -13.55 0.83 40.08
CA CYS A 40 -12.88 0.70 38.78
C CYS A 40 -11.38 0.44 38.95
N ALA A 41 -10.72 1.09 39.92
CA ALA A 41 -9.28 0.88 40.15
C ALA A 41 -8.97 -0.52 40.72
N SER A 42 -9.78 -1.00 41.68
CA SER A 42 -9.62 -2.37 42.23
C SER A 42 -10.01 -3.46 41.21
N SER A 43 -11.03 -3.20 40.39
CA SER A 43 -11.43 -4.10 39.32
C SER A 43 -10.43 -4.13 38.17
N GLN A 44 -9.71 -3.03 37.92
CA GLN A 44 -8.71 -2.96 36.87
C GLN A 44 -7.54 -3.92 37.11
N ALA A 45 -7.03 -3.99 38.33
CA ALA A 45 -5.95 -4.93 38.67
C ALA A 45 -6.39 -6.41 38.48
N ALA A 46 -7.64 -6.73 38.82
CA ALA A 46 -8.20 -8.06 38.58
C ALA A 46 -8.40 -8.36 37.08
N ILE A 47 -8.87 -7.35 36.31
CA ILE A 47 -9.01 -7.46 34.86
C ILE A 47 -7.64 -7.65 34.19
N ASP A 48 -6.62 -6.92 34.65
CA ASP A 48 -5.26 -7.04 34.14
C ASP A 48 -4.67 -8.42 34.44
N ALA A 49 -4.86 -8.93 35.66
CA ALA A 49 -4.41 -10.29 36.04
C ALA A 49 -5.11 -11.39 35.20
N VAL A 50 -6.43 -11.24 34.96
CA VAL A 50 -7.19 -12.15 34.10
C VAL A 50 -6.73 -12.04 32.64
N SER A 51 -6.45 -10.83 32.17
CA SER A 51 -5.93 -10.63 30.82
C SER A 51 -4.58 -11.31 30.64
N VAL A 52 -3.66 -11.15 31.59
CA VAL A 52 -2.35 -11.86 31.57
C VAL A 52 -2.55 -13.37 31.62
N LEU A 53 -3.45 -13.86 32.46
CA LEU A 53 -3.75 -15.30 32.55
C LEU A 53 -4.38 -15.84 31.26
N GLN A 54 -5.36 -15.12 30.68
CA GLN A 54 -5.97 -15.48 29.40
C GLN A 54 -4.94 -15.49 28.27
N ASN A 55 -4.05 -14.50 28.25
CA ASN A 55 -2.95 -14.45 27.30
C ASN A 55 -2.00 -15.62 27.51
N ALA A 56 -1.61 -15.91 28.75
CA ALA A 56 -0.75 -17.05 29.05
C ALA A 56 -1.37 -18.38 28.59
N VAL A 57 -2.67 -18.60 28.83
CA VAL A 57 -3.39 -19.81 28.37
C VAL A 57 -3.50 -19.83 26.83
N ARG A 58 -3.90 -18.72 26.22
CA ARG A 58 -4.01 -18.61 24.76
C ARG A 58 -2.69 -18.87 24.06
N ASP A 59 -1.60 -18.33 24.62
CA ASP A 59 -0.27 -18.35 24.02
C ASP A 59 0.56 -19.53 24.51
N MET A 60 -0.07 -20.44 25.24
CA MET A 60 0.56 -21.64 25.83
C MET A 60 1.82 -21.32 26.66
N ASN A 61 1.81 -20.19 27.39
CA ASN A 61 2.85 -19.86 28.34
C ASN A 61 2.65 -20.74 29.58
N GLY A 62 3.64 -21.57 29.87
CA GLY A 62 3.65 -22.32 31.12
C GLY A 62 4.02 -21.45 32.33
N VAL A 63 3.74 -21.96 33.53
CA VAL A 63 4.19 -21.33 34.77
C VAL A 63 5.66 -21.68 35.02
N GLU A 64 6.51 -20.64 35.06
CA GLU A 64 7.95 -20.78 35.34
C GLU A 64 8.19 -20.91 36.86
N SER A 65 7.60 -20.00 37.65
CA SER A 65 7.71 -20.06 39.13
C SER A 65 6.40 -19.65 39.80
N VAL A 66 6.22 -20.17 41.03
CA VAL A 66 5.16 -19.79 41.95
C VAL A 66 5.81 -19.49 43.28
N GLU A 67 5.72 -18.24 43.73
CA GLU A 67 6.32 -17.79 45.00
C GLU A 67 5.19 -17.32 45.93
N ALA A 68 5.16 -17.89 47.14
CA ALA A 68 4.24 -17.40 48.16
C ALA A 68 4.72 -16.05 48.73
N PHE A 69 3.82 -15.14 48.99
CA PHE A 69 4.10 -13.90 49.69
C PHE A 69 3.08 -13.60 50.80
N GLU A 70 3.48 -12.78 51.75
CA GLU A 70 2.62 -12.21 52.80
C GLU A 70 3.00 -10.77 53.00
N ASP A 71 2.03 -9.85 52.90
CA ASP A 71 2.19 -8.42 53.07
C ASP A 71 1.06 -7.82 53.91
N GLU A 72 1.00 -6.48 53.97
CA GLU A 72 -0.01 -5.76 54.79
C GLU A 72 -1.44 -5.98 54.28
N ASP A 73 -1.62 -6.33 52.99
CA ASP A 73 -2.93 -6.56 52.37
C ASP A 73 -3.38 -8.04 52.41
N GLY A 74 -2.47 -8.98 52.76
CA GLY A 74 -2.79 -10.38 52.89
C GLY A 74 -1.68 -11.33 52.42
N SER A 75 -2.00 -12.62 52.32
CA SER A 75 -1.12 -13.64 51.75
C SER A 75 -1.57 -14.03 50.36
N GLY A 76 -0.64 -14.53 49.54
CA GLY A 76 -0.96 -14.93 48.17
C GLY A 76 0.20 -15.56 47.42
N TYR A 77 0.11 -15.55 46.11
CA TYR A 77 1.12 -16.09 45.21
C TYR A 77 1.51 -15.09 44.13
N ILE A 78 2.81 -14.97 43.88
CA ILE A 78 3.33 -14.36 42.67
C ILE A 78 3.59 -15.48 41.67
N ILE A 79 2.91 -15.45 40.53
CA ILE A 79 3.04 -16.46 39.48
C ILE A 79 3.75 -15.82 38.31
N THR A 80 4.91 -16.36 37.97
CA THR A 80 5.71 -15.91 36.83
C THR A 80 5.58 -16.91 35.71
N PHE A 81 5.23 -16.42 34.53
CA PHE A 81 5.11 -17.21 33.31
C PHE A 81 6.43 -17.24 32.53
N THR A 82 6.54 -18.14 31.57
CA THR A 82 7.75 -18.31 30.75
C THR A 82 8.07 -17.10 29.89
N ASN A 83 7.09 -16.22 29.59
CA ASN A 83 7.29 -14.94 28.93
C ASN A 83 7.81 -13.82 29.87
N LYS A 84 8.12 -14.18 31.15
CA LYS A 84 8.58 -13.26 32.21
C LYS A 84 7.50 -12.28 32.73
N GLU A 85 6.28 -12.36 32.25
CA GLU A 85 5.16 -11.67 32.89
C GLU A 85 4.82 -12.32 34.21
N SER A 86 4.40 -11.54 35.21
CA SER A 86 4.03 -12.02 36.54
C SER A 86 2.67 -11.45 36.94
N ILE A 87 1.87 -12.28 37.58
CA ILE A 87 0.64 -11.87 38.24
C ILE A 87 0.77 -12.07 39.75
N ARG A 88 0.18 -11.13 40.51
CA ARG A 88 0.09 -11.20 41.95
C ARG A 88 -1.33 -11.54 42.34
N LEU A 89 -1.55 -12.69 43.00
CA LEU A 89 -2.85 -13.20 43.39
C LEU A 89 -2.92 -13.29 44.89
N TYR A 90 -3.88 -12.63 45.51
CA TYR A 90 -4.13 -12.74 46.94
C TYR A 90 -5.05 -13.92 47.24
N ASN A 91 -4.74 -14.68 48.30
CA ASN A 91 -5.59 -15.78 48.80
C ASN A 91 -6.89 -15.19 49.34
N GLY A 92 -8.03 -15.72 48.86
CA GLY A 92 -9.36 -15.19 49.09
C GLY A 92 -9.70 -14.83 50.54
N GLN A 93 -9.33 -13.64 50.93
CA GLN A 93 -10.07 -12.89 51.92
C GLN A 93 -10.93 -11.87 51.21
N SER A 94 -12.24 -11.93 51.48
CA SER A 94 -13.14 -10.89 51.11
C SER A 94 -12.55 -9.56 51.60
N GLY A 95 -11.92 -8.80 50.70
CA GLY A 95 -11.56 -7.42 50.97
C GLY A 95 -12.80 -6.70 51.42
N LYS A 96 -12.68 -5.64 52.19
CA LYS A 96 -13.77 -4.84 52.79
C LYS A 96 -14.84 -4.38 51.77
N ASP A 97 -14.61 -4.58 50.45
CA ASP A 97 -15.47 -4.14 49.35
C ASP A 97 -15.67 -5.28 48.29
N GLY A 98 -15.91 -6.51 48.74
CA GLY A 98 -16.52 -7.60 47.97
C GLY A 98 -15.94 -7.93 46.59
N ASP A 99 -15.73 -9.14 46.32
CA ASP A 99 -15.53 -9.97 45.13
C ASP A 99 -14.06 -10.36 44.90
N ALA A 100 -13.65 -11.44 45.64
CA ALA A 100 -12.49 -12.23 45.26
C ALA A 100 -12.74 -12.79 43.85
N PHE A 101 -12.03 -12.32 42.83
CA PHE A 101 -12.15 -12.85 41.49
C PHE A 101 -11.58 -14.27 41.39
N PHE A 102 -10.53 -14.58 42.15
CA PHE A 102 -9.96 -15.93 42.31
C PHE A 102 -10.43 -16.55 43.63
N GLY A 103 -11.06 -17.71 43.53
CA GLY A 103 -11.49 -18.49 44.69
C GLY A 103 -10.34 -19.32 45.30
N ASP A 104 -9.44 -19.84 44.46
CA ASP A 104 -8.30 -20.65 44.90
C ASP A 104 -7.23 -20.76 43.80
N VAL A 105 -5.99 -21.07 44.20
CA VAL A 105 -4.87 -21.40 43.30
C VAL A 105 -4.23 -22.72 43.79
N LEU A 106 -4.43 -23.77 43.03
CA LEU A 106 -3.92 -25.09 43.35
C LEU A 106 -2.61 -25.34 42.60
N VAL A 107 -1.50 -25.39 43.33
CA VAL A 107 -0.17 -25.59 42.75
C VAL A 107 0.18 -27.08 42.78
N GLY A 108 0.14 -27.72 41.59
CA GLY A 108 0.57 -29.09 41.37
C GLY A 108 2.03 -29.21 40.93
N GLU A 109 2.53 -30.43 40.81
CA GLU A 109 3.89 -30.67 40.29
C GLU A 109 4.02 -30.37 38.80
N SER A 110 2.97 -30.63 38.01
CA SER A 110 2.97 -30.47 36.54
C SER A 110 2.10 -29.33 36.04
N CYS A 111 1.22 -28.76 36.87
CA CYS A 111 0.32 -27.67 36.46
C CYS A 111 -0.06 -26.80 37.67
N VAL A 112 -0.54 -25.60 37.37
CA VAL A 112 -1.21 -24.69 38.30
C VAL A 112 -2.66 -24.57 37.87
N GLU A 113 -3.59 -24.84 38.75
CA GLU A 113 -5.02 -24.70 38.53
C GLU A 113 -5.52 -23.43 39.21
N PHE A 114 -6.08 -22.53 38.44
CA PHE A 114 -6.71 -21.28 38.91
C PHE A 114 -8.21 -21.51 38.98
N VAL A 115 -8.79 -21.32 40.16
CA VAL A 115 -10.23 -21.44 40.38
C VAL A 115 -10.79 -20.03 40.55
N LEU A 116 -11.70 -19.61 39.65
CA LEU A 116 -12.40 -18.33 39.79
C LEU A 116 -13.47 -18.43 40.88
N ALA A 117 -13.94 -17.28 41.37
CA ALA A 117 -14.98 -17.20 42.39
C ALA A 117 -16.33 -17.82 41.92
N ASP A 118 -16.57 -17.91 40.62
CA ASP A 118 -17.74 -18.56 40.02
C ASP A 118 -17.57 -20.08 39.83
N GLY A 119 -16.41 -20.61 40.23
CA GLY A 119 -16.06 -22.02 40.07
C GLY A 119 -15.44 -22.41 38.74
N THR A 120 -15.28 -21.46 37.82
CA THR A 120 -14.56 -21.68 36.55
C THR A 120 -13.09 -22.02 36.85
N ARG A 121 -12.54 -23.00 36.13
CA ARG A 121 -11.18 -23.49 36.34
C ARG A 121 -10.35 -23.29 35.08
N PHE A 122 -9.13 -22.79 35.26
CA PHE A 122 -8.10 -22.71 34.25
C PHE A 122 -6.88 -23.51 34.70
N VAL A 123 -6.40 -24.37 33.83
CA VAL A 123 -5.19 -25.18 34.11
C VAL A 123 -4.08 -24.64 33.20
N VAL A 124 -2.95 -24.30 33.80
CA VAL A 124 -1.75 -23.87 33.08
C VAL A 124 -0.61 -24.82 33.47
N ASP A 125 0.01 -25.45 32.48
CA ASP A 125 1.08 -26.39 32.71
C ASP A 125 2.32 -25.70 33.30
N ARG A 126 2.96 -26.33 34.28
CA ARG A 126 4.30 -25.94 34.75
C ARG A 126 5.32 -26.47 33.76
N VAL A 127 6.12 -25.57 33.23
CA VAL A 127 7.20 -25.97 32.33
C VAL A 127 8.30 -26.62 33.15
N THR A 128 8.43 -27.93 33.03
CA THR A 128 9.50 -28.70 33.65
C THR A 128 10.76 -28.80 32.80
N THR A 129 10.72 -28.30 31.57
CA THR A 129 11.85 -28.34 30.63
C THR A 129 11.93 -27.02 29.89
N THR A 130 12.91 -26.19 30.20
CA THR A 130 13.20 -24.95 29.47
C THR A 130 14.15 -25.25 28.32
N ILE A 131 13.78 -24.82 27.11
CA ILE A 131 14.73 -24.65 26.03
C ILE A 131 15.43 -23.32 26.30
N ALA A 132 16.63 -23.34 26.81
CA ALA A 132 17.47 -22.14 26.84
C ALA A 132 18.11 -21.98 25.48
N PHE A 133 17.58 -21.09 24.65
CA PHE A 133 18.41 -20.46 23.64
C PHE A 133 19.28 -19.43 24.37
N GLU A 134 20.62 -19.54 24.24
CA GLU A 134 21.51 -18.57 24.85
C GLU A 134 21.15 -17.17 24.35
N SER A 135 20.88 -16.28 25.30
CA SER A 135 20.65 -14.83 25.23
C SER A 135 20.43 -14.25 23.83
N PHE A 136 19.17 -14.11 23.46
CA PHE A 136 18.81 -13.13 22.46
C PHE A 136 18.73 -11.76 23.18
N ASP A 137 19.67 -10.88 22.92
CA ASP A 137 19.52 -9.49 23.30
C ASP A 137 18.28 -8.92 22.60
N THR A 138 17.47 -8.14 23.33
CA THR A 138 16.34 -7.41 22.73
C THR A 138 16.90 -6.54 21.61
N LYS A 139 16.57 -6.89 20.36
CA LYS A 139 17.10 -6.20 19.19
C LYS A 139 15.94 -5.47 18.51
N THR A 140 16.19 -4.22 18.18
CA THR A 140 15.28 -3.48 17.27
C THR A 140 15.51 -3.96 15.86
N ILE A 141 14.46 -4.41 15.20
CA ILE A 141 14.49 -4.94 13.84
C ILE A 141 13.49 -4.22 12.95
N SER A 142 13.69 -4.26 11.65
CA SER A 142 12.70 -3.82 10.68
C SER A 142 11.65 -4.91 10.43
N ARG A 143 10.50 -4.50 9.87
CA ARG A 143 9.33 -5.34 9.64
C ARG A 143 9.57 -6.58 8.76
N LYS A 144 10.58 -6.56 7.89
CA LYS A 144 10.90 -7.66 6.96
C LYS A 144 12.22 -8.35 7.28
N ASP A 145 12.87 -7.93 8.35
CA ASP A 145 14.16 -8.51 8.71
C ASP A 145 14.00 -9.94 9.21
N THR A 146 15.03 -10.73 8.95
CA THR A 146 15.16 -12.07 9.48
C THR A 146 16.03 -12.03 10.73
N ILE A 147 15.51 -12.53 11.84
CA ILE A 147 16.28 -12.74 13.06
C ILE A 147 16.94 -14.10 12.92
N TRP A 148 18.27 -14.10 12.81
CA TRP A 148 19.05 -15.34 12.75
C TRP A 148 19.40 -15.78 14.17
N THR A 149 19.30 -17.09 14.42
CA THR A 149 19.84 -17.68 15.65
C THR A 149 21.35 -17.74 15.58
N VAL A 150 22.00 -17.57 16.73
CA VAL A 150 23.44 -17.85 16.84
C VAL A 150 23.58 -19.36 17.00
N MET A 151 24.00 -20.04 15.94
CA MET A 151 24.33 -21.47 15.97
C MET A 151 25.84 -21.63 15.86
N ASP A 152 26.39 -22.60 16.61
CA ASP A 152 27.80 -22.96 16.47
C ASP A 152 28.06 -23.44 15.02
N PRO A 153 28.96 -22.80 14.27
CA PRO A 153 29.24 -23.17 12.89
C PRO A 153 29.81 -24.60 12.74
N SER A 154 30.28 -25.21 13.83
CA SER A 154 30.75 -26.60 13.84
C SER A 154 29.63 -27.64 13.95
N ILE A 155 28.38 -27.21 14.23
CA ILE A 155 27.22 -28.13 14.32
C ILE A 155 27.00 -28.81 12.98
N THR A 156 26.99 -30.14 12.99
CA THR A 156 26.63 -30.94 11.82
C THR A 156 25.12 -31.24 11.79
N LYS A 157 24.64 -31.66 10.61
CA LYS A 157 23.26 -32.14 10.45
C LYS A 157 22.93 -33.29 11.41
N ALA A 158 23.92 -34.13 11.69
CA ALA A 158 23.75 -35.24 12.65
C ALA A 158 23.65 -34.76 14.10
N ASP A 159 24.46 -33.75 14.48
CA ASP A 159 24.41 -33.13 15.80
C ASP A 159 23.09 -32.43 16.04
N PHE A 160 22.60 -31.67 15.01
CA PHE A 160 21.30 -31.00 15.07
C PHE A 160 20.15 -32.03 15.19
N ALA A 161 20.21 -33.13 14.45
CA ALA A 161 19.25 -34.23 14.57
C ALA A 161 19.31 -34.90 15.94
N ALA A 162 20.52 -35.10 16.50
CA ALA A 162 20.73 -35.66 17.85
C ALA A 162 20.21 -34.68 18.91
N PHE A 163 20.52 -33.37 18.77
CA PHE A 163 19.99 -32.31 19.65
C PHE A 163 18.46 -32.29 19.66
N THR A 164 17.82 -32.38 18.50
CA THR A 164 16.36 -32.44 18.41
C THR A 164 15.78 -33.76 18.93
N ALA A 165 16.53 -34.86 18.91
CA ALA A 165 16.15 -36.17 19.48
C ALA A 165 16.40 -36.26 20.98
N ASP A 166 17.43 -35.59 21.53
CA ASP A 166 17.78 -35.58 22.96
C ASP A 166 16.87 -34.69 23.81
N PHE A 167 15.99 -33.93 23.21
CA PHE A 167 14.94 -33.23 23.92
C PHE A 167 14.08 -34.27 24.65
N LYS A 168 14.30 -34.42 25.93
CA LYS A 168 13.56 -35.34 26.82
C LYS A 168 12.14 -34.84 27.04
N THR A 169 11.30 -35.08 26.10
CA THR A 169 9.86 -34.89 26.17
C THR A 169 9.24 -36.22 26.66
N ASN A 170 9.44 -36.65 27.84
CA ASN A 170 8.76 -37.81 28.49
C ASN A 170 8.30 -38.93 27.51
N GLY A 171 9.14 -39.26 26.52
CA GLY A 171 8.90 -40.32 25.54
C GLY A 171 8.31 -39.92 24.19
N GLY A 172 8.06 -38.67 23.93
CA GLY A 172 7.63 -38.19 22.60
C GLY A 172 8.80 -37.90 21.65
N THR A 173 8.53 -37.96 20.35
CA THR A 173 9.49 -37.57 19.30
C THR A 173 9.18 -36.15 18.84
N ILE A 174 10.20 -35.30 18.65
CA ILE A 174 10.01 -33.93 18.13
C ILE A 174 9.56 -33.99 16.66
N THR A 175 8.37 -33.50 16.39
CA THR A 175 7.77 -33.54 15.05
C THR A 175 7.82 -32.20 14.30
N ALA A 176 7.91 -31.08 15.04
CA ALA A 176 7.94 -29.75 14.42
C ALA A 176 8.57 -28.70 15.34
N ILE A 177 9.20 -27.70 14.74
CA ILE A 177 9.50 -26.43 15.37
C ILE A 177 8.40 -25.47 14.93
N VAL A 178 7.58 -25.03 15.88
CA VAL A 178 6.50 -24.08 15.61
C VAL A 178 6.86 -22.76 16.27
N THR A 179 6.81 -21.69 15.49
CA THR A 179 6.92 -20.33 16.01
C THR A 179 5.52 -19.74 16.19
N LYS A 180 5.23 -19.28 17.39
CA LYS A 180 4.04 -18.49 17.66
C LYS A 180 4.51 -17.14 18.17
N ALA A 181 4.03 -16.07 17.55
CA ALA A 181 4.24 -14.73 18.06
C ALA A 181 2.96 -14.21 18.67
N ASP A 182 3.11 -13.51 19.74
CA ASP A 182 2.07 -12.66 20.27
C ASP A 182 2.68 -11.33 20.71
N ALA A 183 2.13 -10.26 20.17
CA ALA A 183 2.42 -8.92 20.59
C ALA A 183 1.13 -8.35 21.15
N ASN A 184 0.95 -8.37 22.47
CA ASN A 184 -0.14 -7.67 23.16
C ASN A 184 -1.54 -7.82 22.50
N GLY A 185 -1.85 -9.02 21.98
CA GLY A 185 -3.12 -9.32 21.34
C GLY A 185 -3.19 -9.10 19.83
N ASN A 186 -2.11 -8.63 19.18
CA ASN A 186 -2.02 -8.60 17.73
C ASN A 186 -1.23 -9.81 17.22
N PRO A 187 -1.80 -10.67 16.39
CA PRO A 187 -1.08 -11.80 15.83
C PRO A 187 -0.03 -11.29 14.84
N TRP A 188 1.22 -11.29 15.22
CA TRP A 188 2.30 -11.11 14.27
C TRP A 188 2.49 -12.42 13.51
N CYS A 189 2.42 -12.37 12.18
CA CYS A 189 2.74 -13.53 11.38
C CYS A 189 4.26 -13.71 11.36
N LEU A 190 4.72 -14.77 12.00
CA LEU A 190 6.12 -15.19 12.04
C LEU A 190 6.29 -16.48 11.25
N GLU A 191 7.34 -16.54 10.48
CA GLU A 191 7.74 -17.74 9.78
C GLU A 191 9.09 -18.22 10.26
N ALA A 192 9.14 -19.49 10.69
CA ALA A 192 10.39 -20.13 11.08
C ALA A 192 11.15 -20.55 9.82
N ILE A 193 12.44 -20.24 9.79
CA ILE A 193 13.38 -20.72 8.78
C ILE A 193 14.22 -21.81 9.41
N ALA A 194 14.16 -23.04 8.86
CA ALA A 194 15.00 -24.13 9.30
C ALA A 194 16.48 -23.89 8.95
N PRO A 195 17.43 -24.41 9.73
CA PRO A 195 18.84 -24.35 9.38
C PRO A 195 19.12 -25.17 8.10
N GLU A 196 20.02 -24.66 7.26
CA GLU A 196 20.46 -25.32 6.04
C GLU A 196 21.83 -25.98 6.27
N PHE A 197 21.94 -27.24 5.86
CA PHE A 197 23.19 -28.01 5.91
C PHE A 197 23.64 -28.39 4.50
N GLY A 198 24.95 -28.25 4.24
CA GLY A 198 25.55 -28.65 2.97
C GLY A 198 25.54 -30.18 2.76
N GLU A 199 25.98 -30.60 1.56
CA GLU A 199 26.13 -32.04 1.23
C GLU A 199 27.15 -32.73 2.16
N ASP A 200 28.13 -31.98 2.67
CA ASP A 200 29.11 -32.44 3.67
C ASP A 200 28.55 -32.49 5.10
N GLY A 201 27.26 -32.16 5.29
CA GLY A 201 26.56 -32.16 6.57
C GLY A 201 26.89 -30.98 7.48
N LYS A 202 27.67 -29.99 7.06
CA LYS A 202 28.01 -28.80 7.84
C LYS A 202 26.93 -27.72 7.72
N LEU A 203 26.82 -26.90 8.77
CA LEU A 203 25.90 -25.77 8.77
C LEU A 203 26.32 -24.74 7.71
N VAL A 204 25.40 -24.47 6.77
CA VAL A 204 25.55 -23.43 5.75
C VAL A 204 24.82 -22.16 6.19
N LYS A 205 23.64 -22.31 6.79
CA LYS A 205 22.80 -21.21 7.23
C LYS A 205 22.12 -21.56 8.55
N PRO A 206 22.18 -20.66 9.56
CA PRO A 206 21.53 -20.92 10.85
C PRO A 206 20.00 -20.88 10.71
N ALA A 207 19.31 -21.41 11.70
CA ALA A 207 17.87 -21.20 11.84
C ALA A 207 17.55 -19.73 12.03
N GLY A 208 16.36 -19.31 11.61
CA GLY A 208 15.94 -17.92 11.73
C GLY A 208 14.42 -17.77 11.84
N VAL A 209 13.99 -16.53 12.03
CA VAL A 209 12.58 -16.15 12.08
C VAL A 209 12.37 -14.87 11.28
N VAL A 210 11.37 -14.88 10.41
CA VAL A 210 10.96 -13.69 9.63
C VAL A 210 9.69 -13.12 10.23
N VAL A 211 9.66 -11.82 10.47
CA VAL A 211 8.46 -11.07 10.86
C VAL A 211 7.71 -10.67 9.59
N LYS A 212 6.50 -11.19 9.35
CA LYS A 212 5.71 -10.91 8.13
C LYS A 212 4.69 -9.80 8.29
N ASP A 213 4.00 -9.74 9.42
CA ASP A 213 2.85 -8.85 9.65
C ASP A 213 2.92 -8.11 10.99
N ALA A 214 3.95 -7.30 11.19
CA ALA A 214 3.96 -6.38 12.32
C ALA A 214 3.02 -5.18 12.04
N PRO A 215 2.45 -4.53 13.08
CA PRO A 215 1.73 -3.26 12.92
C PRO A 215 2.59 -2.19 12.24
N GLN A 216 1.95 -1.25 11.54
CA GLN A 216 2.68 -0.16 10.87
C GLN A 216 3.50 0.68 11.88
N ALA A 217 2.95 0.91 13.08
CA ALA A 217 3.64 1.60 14.17
C ALA A 217 4.75 0.78 14.85
N GLY A 218 4.98 -0.45 14.41
CA GLY A 218 5.89 -1.35 15.10
C GLY A 218 5.37 -1.80 16.46
N GLY A 219 6.27 -2.09 17.37
CA GLY A 219 5.94 -2.42 18.76
C GLY A 219 6.74 -3.60 19.31
N LYS A 220 6.55 -3.86 20.61
CA LYS A 220 7.18 -4.98 21.30
C LYS A 220 6.35 -6.24 21.10
N GLY A 221 6.98 -7.29 20.66
CA GLY A 221 6.41 -8.61 20.52
C GLY A 221 7.21 -9.66 21.25
N VAL A 222 6.54 -10.74 21.63
CA VAL A 222 7.19 -11.91 22.18
C VAL A 222 7.14 -13.02 21.14
N LEU A 223 8.31 -13.38 20.63
CA LEU A 223 8.46 -14.55 19.78
C LEU A 223 8.55 -15.78 20.66
N LYS A 224 7.65 -16.73 20.46
CA LYS A 224 7.76 -18.05 21.06
C LYS A 224 8.29 -19.05 20.03
N VAL A 225 9.35 -19.72 20.38
CA VAL A 225 9.81 -20.91 19.69
C VAL A 225 9.35 -22.12 20.48
N ALA A 226 8.53 -22.95 19.87
CA ALA A 226 8.03 -24.17 20.48
C ALA A 226 8.59 -25.39 19.75
N LEU A 227 9.11 -26.36 20.50
CA LEU A 227 9.33 -27.71 20.02
C LEU A 227 8.09 -28.54 20.35
N VAL A 228 7.43 -29.06 19.34
CA VAL A 228 6.20 -29.82 19.47
C VAL A 228 6.50 -31.30 19.25
N THR A 229 6.04 -32.13 20.16
CA THR A 229 6.18 -33.59 20.07
C THR A 229 4.99 -34.21 19.35
N ASN A 230 5.15 -35.47 18.90
CA ASN A 230 4.08 -36.21 18.22
C ASN A 230 2.87 -36.50 19.14
N ASP A 231 3.02 -36.41 20.45
CA ASP A 231 1.95 -36.53 21.46
C ASP A 231 1.36 -35.16 21.86
N GLY A 232 1.76 -34.07 21.17
CA GLY A 232 1.21 -32.72 21.34
C GLY A 232 1.79 -31.94 22.53
N LYS A 233 2.87 -32.42 23.18
CA LYS A 233 3.56 -31.62 24.18
C LYS A 233 4.47 -30.60 23.56
N GLU A 234 4.54 -29.44 24.21
CA GLU A 234 5.35 -28.30 23.74
C GLU A 234 6.41 -27.94 24.79
N ALA A 235 7.64 -27.69 24.32
CA ALA A 235 8.66 -27.02 25.10
C ALA A 235 8.92 -25.65 24.43
N THR A 236 8.76 -24.56 25.17
CA THR A 236 8.78 -23.22 24.61
C THR A 236 9.92 -22.37 25.14
N SER A 237 10.51 -21.56 24.30
CA SER A 237 11.35 -20.44 24.70
C SER A 237 10.78 -19.14 24.10
N SER A 238 10.95 -18.03 24.81
CA SER A 238 10.41 -16.73 24.39
C SER A 238 11.54 -15.75 24.10
N LEU A 239 11.43 -15.03 22.99
CA LEU A 239 12.30 -13.95 22.62
C LEU A 239 11.48 -12.67 22.56
N VAL A 240 11.91 -11.63 23.27
CA VAL A 240 11.32 -10.29 23.14
C VAL A 240 11.93 -9.60 21.92
N VAL A 241 11.08 -9.17 21.01
CA VAL A 241 11.46 -8.47 19.79
C VAL A 241 10.86 -7.08 19.81
N ASP A 242 11.66 -6.07 19.54
CA ASP A 242 11.21 -4.70 19.33
C ASP A 242 11.22 -4.41 17.83
N VAL A 243 10.04 -4.36 17.20
CA VAL A 243 9.93 -4.05 15.77
C VAL A 243 9.76 -2.55 15.62
N ALA A 244 10.66 -1.92 14.88
CA ALA A 244 10.55 -0.52 14.55
C ALA A 244 9.27 -0.23 13.72
N PRO A 245 8.73 0.99 13.79
CA PRO A 245 7.72 1.43 12.82
C PRO A 245 8.20 1.17 11.40
N ASN A 246 7.24 0.94 10.49
CA ASN A 246 7.53 0.59 9.10
C ASN A 246 8.10 1.79 8.32
N TYR A 247 9.24 2.31 8.74
CA TYR A 247 9.87 3.47 8.11
C TYR A 247 10.22 3.21 6.65
N LEU A 248 10.13 4.26 5.82
CA LEU A 248 10.70 4.26 4.49
C LEU A 248 12.18 3.91 4.57
N ALA A 249 12.62 2.91 3.83
CA ALA A 249 13.99 2.48 3.80
C ALA A 249 14.48 2.25 2.37
N PHE A 250 15.79 2.36 2.19
CA PHE A 250 16.46 2.00 0.95
C PHE A 250 17.53 0.96 1.24
N GLN A 251 17.48 -0.14 0.52
CA GLN A 251 18.45 -1.23 0.61
C GLN A 251 19.33 -1.25 -0.63
N ALA A 252 20.62 -1.29 -0.43
CA ALA A 252 21.59 -1.51 -1.50
C ALA A 252 21.40 -2.89 -2.13
N VAL A 253 21.17 -2.94 -3.44
CA VAL A 253 21.18 -4.19 -4.23
C VAL A 253 22.60 -4.50 -4.72
N GLU A 254 23.40 -3.47 -4.90
CA GLU A 254 24.81 -3.53 -5.30
C GLU A 254 25.69 -2.75 -4.32
N ASP A 255 26.96 -3.16 -4.17
CA ASP A 255 27.94 -2.45 -3.34
C ASP A 255 28.11 -1.00 -3.78
N GLY A 256 28.19 -0.07 -2.81
CA GLY A 256 28.44 1.34 -3.03
C GLY A 256 27.23 2.13 -3.55
N ALA A 257 26.02 1.73 -3.16
CA ALA A 257 24.81 2.49 -3.48
C ALA A 257 24.77 3.81 -2.70
N LEU A 258 24.24 4.86 -3.33
CA LEU A 258 24.21 6.22 -2.78
C LEU A 258 22.78 6.72 -2.67
N VAL A 259 22.42 7.33 -1.53
CA VAL A 259 21.13 7.95 -1.26
C VAL A 259 21.34 9.39 -0.81
N SER A 260 20.60 10.33 -1.37
CA SER A 260 20.55 11.71 -0.92
C SER A 260 19.14 12.27 -1.11
N ILE A 261 18.85 13.41 -0.50
CA ILE A 261 17.58 14.13 -0.67
C ILE A 261 17.89 15.53 -1.19
N ARG A 262 17.16 15.97 -2.21
CA ARG A 262 17.28 17.30 -2.79
C ARG A 262 15.99 18.09 -2.55
N LYS A 263 16.17 19.32 -2.10
CA LYS A 263 15.09 20.29 -1.95
C LYS A 263 15.14 21.31 -3.08
N TYR A 264 14.00 21.52 -3.74
CA TYR A 264 13.83 22.49 -4.80
C TYR A 264 12.96 23.67 -4.33
N GLY A 265 13.25 24.85 -4.82
CA GLY A 265 12.53 26.06 -4.49
C GLY A 265 12.76 26.56 -3.05
N SER A 266 11.81 27.32 -2.53
CA SER A 266 11.88 28.02 -1.25
C SER A 266 11.10 27.33 -0.11
N LEU A 267 10.77 26.05 -0.28
CA LEU A 267 10.04 25.27 0.72
C LEU A 267 10.81 25.23 2.05
N GLU A 268 10.09 25.38 3.17
CA GLU A 268 10.61 25.04 4.49
C GLU A 268 10.80 23.52 4.56
N ALA A 269 12.01 23.11 4.93
CA ALA A 269 12.36 21.69 4.94
C ALA A 269 11.72 20.97 6.13
N PRO A 270 11.20 19.75 5.95
CA PRO A 270 10.76 18.93 7.07
C PRO A 270 11.93 18.50 7.96
N SER A 271 11.66 18.19 9.22
CA SER A 271 12.65 17.67 10.16
C SER A 271 12.81 16.16 9.95
N LEU A 272 13.67 15.79 9.00
CA LEU A 272 13.96 14.39 8.72
C LEU A 272 15.19 13.89 9.45
N GLU A 273 15.12 12.65 9.90
CA GLU A 273 16.26 11.88 10.39
C GLU A 273 16.46 10.63 9.53
N TYR A 274 17.68 10.15 9.51
CA TYR A 274 18.03 8.86 8.92
C TYR A 274 18.85 8.00 9.89
N SER A 275 18.76 6.69 9.71
CA SER A 275 19.49 5.69 10.49
C SER A 275 19.89 4.51 9.62
N ASN A 276 21.02 3.89 9.90
CA ASN A 276 21.45 2.64 9.26
C ASN A 276 21.15 1.40 10.11
N ASP A 277 20.78 1.57 11.39
CA ASP A 277 20.60 0.50 12.36
C ASP A 277 19.30 0.58 13.19
N LEU A 278 18.46 1.60 12.94
CA LEU A 278 17.23 1.89 13.69
C LEU A 278 17.46 2.30 15.16
N VAL A 279 18.70 2.45 15.59
CA VAL A 279 19.09 2.80 16.96
C VAL A 279 19.64 4.22 17.01
N GLU A 280 20.66 4.51 16.21
CA GLU A 280 21.25 5.84 16.11
C GLU A 280 20.65 6.61 14.95
N TRP A 281 20.05 7.77 15.25
CA TRP A 281 19.39 8.63 14.28
C TRP A 281 20.16 9.93 14.09
N THR A 282 20.36 10.33 12.85
CA THR A 282 21.05 11.55 12.44
C THR A 282 20.10 12.47 11.70
N GLU A 283 20.04 13.75 12.09
CA GLU A 283 19.26 14.77 11.38
C GLU A 283 19.79 14.96 9.95
N PHE A 284 18.89 14.98 8.95
CA PHE A 284 19.24 15.26 7.56
C PHE A 284 19.33 16.76 7.32
N ASP A 285 20.55 17.30 7.17
CA ASP A 285 20.77 18.73 6.91
C ASP A 285 20.47 19.10 5.45
N PHE A 286 19.31 19.68 5.20
CA PHE A 286 18.91 20.15 3.86
C PHE A 286 19.74 21.29 3.29
N ARG A 287 20.64 21.92 4.08
CA ARG A 287 21.57 22.97 3.58
C ARG A 287 22.77 22.34 2.90
N THR A 288 23.31 21.29 3.46
CA THR A 288 24.46 20.54 2.92
C THR A 288 24.03 19.41 1.99
N GLN A 289 22.79 18.89 2.17
CA GLN A 289 22.21 17.79 1.41
C GLN A 289 23.18 16.60 1.29
N PRO A 290 23.55 15.97 2.43
CA PRO A 290 24.56 14.93 2.45
C PRO A 290 24.18 13.74 1.57
N THR A 291 25.18 13.04 1.07
CA THR A 291 25.02 11.76 0.39
C THR A 291 25.38 10.65 1.36
N ILE A 292 24.45 9.71 1.56
CA ILE A 292 24.61 8.54 2.42
C ILE A 292 25.08 7.39 1.53
N GLU A 293 26.21 6.78 1.89
CA GLU A 293 26.76 5.63 1.19
C GLU A 293 26.34 4.33 1.88
N LEU A 294 25.81 3.39 1.11
CA LEU A 294 25.55 2.01 1.48
C LEU A 294 26.67 1.16 0.88
N ALA A 295 27.69 0.85 1.71
CA ALA A 295 28.94 0.29 1.25
C ALA A 295 28.81 -1.11 0.65
N LYS A 296 27.89 -1.92 1.18
CA LYS A 296 27.66 -3.32 0.78
C LYS A 296 26.23 -3.56 0.34
N ALA A 297 26.06 -4.51 -0.58
CA ALA A 297 24.76 -5.06 -0.91
C ALA A 297 24.13 -5.63 0.38
N GLY A 298 22.85 -5.27 0.60
CA GLY A 298 22.12 -5.58 1.84
C GLY A 298 22.13 -4.46 2.89
N ASP A 299 23.09 -3.51 2.85
CA ASP A 299 23.05 -2.36 3.74
C ASP A 299 21.79 -1.54 3.53
N LYS A 300 21.25 -0.97 4.63
CA LYS A 300 20.01 -0.19 4.62
C LYS A 300 20.20 1.19 5.23
N VAL A 301 19.38 2.12 4.77
CA VAL A 301 19.15 3.41 5.41
C VAL A 301 17.66 3.67 5.54
N TYR A 302 17.23 4.05 6.74
CA TYR A 302 15.84 4.33 7.10
C TYR A 302 15.63 5.84 7.23
N PHE A 303 14.42 6.31 6.91
CA PHE A 303 14.04 7.72 7.01
C PHE A 303 12.76 7.88 7.80
N ARG A 304 12.73 8.87 8.69
CA ARG A 304 11.54 9.27 9.44
C ARG A 304 11.45 10.78 9.58
N ASN A 305 10.23 11.29 9.74
CA ASN A 305 10.02 12.64 10.24
C ASN A 305 10.07 12.61 11.77
N VAL A 306 10.78 13.55 12.39
CA VAL A 306 10.92 13.59 13.86
C VAL A 306 9.60 13.98 14.53
N SER A 307 8.79 14.79 13.85
CA SER A 307 7.49 15.24 14.29
C SER A 307 6.48 15.09 13.16
N SER A 308 5.20 14.94 13.51
CA SER A 308 4.15 14.98 12.49
C SER A 308 4.22 16.29 11.70
N SER A 309 4.16 16.15 10.37
CA SER A 309 4.19 17.29 9.46
C SER A 309 2.91 17.33 8.62
N ASP A 310 2.39 18.52 8.44
CA ASP A 310 1.26 18.77 7.54
C ASP A 310 1.68 18.87 6.07
N ARG A 311 2.99 18.70 5.78
CA ARG A 311 3.55 18.93 4.44
C ARG A 311 4.92 18.30 4.26
N PHE A 312 5.14 17.66 3.10
CA PHE A 312 6.48 17.23 2.64
C PHE A 312 6.94 18.05 1.43
N SER A 313 6.11 18.15 0.38
CA SER A 313 6.28 19.09 -0.72
C SER A 313 5.09 20.07 -0.76
N LYS A 314 5.13 21.12 -1.59
CA LYS A 314 4.15 22.20 -1.56
C LYS A 314 3.42 22.39 -2.90
N ASP A 315 4.17 22.44 -3.98
CA ASP A 315 3.67 22.72 -5.34
C ASP A 315 4.73 22.25 -6.36
N GLU A 316 4.45 22.44 -7.65
CA GLU A 316 5.34 22.04 -8.75
C GLU A 316 6.71 22.73 -8.77
N TYR A 317 6.90 23.81 -8.02
CA TYR A 317 8.18 24.55 -7.93
C TYR A 317 8.89 24.33 -6.59
N ASN A 318 8.18 23.89 -5.57
CA ASN A 318 8.65 23.76 -4.20
C ASN A 318 8.43 22.34 -3.70
N TYR A 319 9.36 21.45 -4.01
CA TYR A 319 9.24 20.02 -3.71
C TYR A 319 10.56 19.41 -3.25
N ILE A 320 10.45 18.21 -2.73
CA ILE A 320 11.59 17.42 -2.22
C ILE A 320 11.57 16.08 -2.94
N ARG A 321 12.75 15.62 -3.37
CA ARG A 321 12.90 14.29 -3.95
C ARG A 321 14.13 13.56 -3.48
N PHE A 322 14.09 12.25 -3.48
CA PHE A 322 15.26 11.40 -3.33
C PHE A 322 16.07 11.35 -4.62
N VAL A 323 17.38 11.29 -4.46
CA VAL A 323 18.34 11.19 -5.56
C VAL A 323 19.29 10.05 -5.25
N PHE A 324 19.48 9.18 -6.21
CA PHE A 324 20.30 7.99 -6.07
C PHE A 324 21.52 8.06 -7.00
N GLY A 325 22.56 7.27 -6.65
CA GLY A 325 23.67 7.00 -7.55
C GLY A 325 23.26 6.05 -8.69
N ASN A 326 24.27 5.54 -9.40
CA ASN A 326 24.07 4.62 -10.52
C ASN A 326 24.05 3.14 -10.11
N ARG A 327 24.20 2.82 -8.81
CA ARG A 327 24.12 1.46 -8.27
C ARG A 327 22.68 1.13 -7.92
N LYS A 328 22.28 -0.11 -8.21
CA LYS A 328 20.91 -0.55 -7.96
C LYS A 328 20.56 -0.52 -6.49
N ILE A 329 19.35 -0.03 -6.23
CA ILE A 329 18.81 0.16 -4.90
C ILE A 329 17.32 -0.22 -4.90
N ALA A 330 16.83 -0.77 -3.80
CA ALA A 330 15.42 -1.10 -3.61
C ALA A 330 14.83 -0.23 -2.49
N ALA A 331 13.65 0.32 -2.70
CA ALA A 331 12.89 0.96 -1.63
C ALA A 331 11.97 -0.06 -0.96
N GLU A 332 11.76 0.10 0.33
CA GLU A 332 10.84 -0.69 1.15
C GLU A 332 10.23 0.18 2.25
N GLY A 333 9.32 -0.40 3.04
CA GLY A 333 8.66 0.33 4.13
C GLY A 333 7.62 1.33 3.64
N ASN A 334 7.13 2.15 4.55
CA ASN A 334 5.98 3.03 4.39
C ASN A 334 6.41 4.48 4.11
N VAL A 335 6.01 5.02 2.96
CA VAL A 335 6.32 6.42 2.60
C VAL A 335 5.76 7.44 3.59
N MET A 336 4.70 7.08 4.33
CA MET A 336 4.09 7.98 5.32
C MET A 336 5.01 8.26 6.51
N SER A 337 6.10 7.51 6.70
CA SER A 337 7.15 7.84 7.67
C SER A 337 7.79 9.22 7.46
N LEU A 338 7.67 9.77 6.25
CA LEU A 338 8.12 11.12 5.91
C LEU A 338 7.16 12.21 6.42
N ILE A 339 5.96 11.82 6.86
CA ILE A 339 4.91 12.71 7.39
C ILE A 339 4.66 12.44 8.86
N ASP A 340 4.56 11.16 9.22
CA ASP A 340 4.18 10.69 10.56
C ASP A 340 5.15 9.59 11.01
N ASN A 341 5.86 9.83 12.10
CA ASN A 341 6.87 8.89 12.63
C ASN A 341 6.26 7.59 13.20
N THR A 342 4.94 7.50 13.35
CA THR A 342 4.25 6.27 13.74
C THR A 342 3.93 5.38 12.55
N CYS A 343 3.97 5.91 11.32
CA CYS A 343 3.57 5.24 10.08
C CYS A 343 2.11 4.77 10.06
N GLU A 344 1.24 5.29 10.93
CA GLU A 344 -0.16 4.88 11.05
C GLU A 344 -1.11 5.72 10.20
N SER A 345 -0.67 6.90 9.74
CA SER A 345 -1.52 7.77 8.93
C SER A 345 -1.84 7.12 7.59
N ASP A 346 -3.13 7.09 7.25
CA ASP A 346 -3.68 6.70 5.93
C ASP A 346 -4.12 7.91 5.09
N THR A 347 -3.81 9.12 5.56
CA THR A 347 -4.27 10.37 4.96
C THR A 347 -3.10 11.22 4.49
N ILE A 348 -3.11 11.61 3.23
CA ILE A 348 -2.16 12.58 2.67
C ILE A 348 -2.55 13.98 3.18
N PRO A 349 -1.63 14.72 3.83
CA PRO A 349 -2.00 15.95 4.53
C PRO A 349 -2.19 17.17 3.62
N CYS A 350 -1.62 17.19 2.41
CA CYS A 350 -1.67 18.36 1.53
C CYS A 350 -1.55 17.99 0.05
N ASP A 351 -1.95 18.90 -0.82
CA ASP A 351 -1.72 18.81 -2.27
C ASP A 351 -0.22 18.75 -2.57
N PHE A 352 0.16 18.05 -3.65
CA PHE A 352 1.54 17.85 -4.09
C PHE A 352 2.46 17.18 -3.06
N CYS A 353 1.94 16.51 -2.03
CA CYS A 353 2.71 16.04 -0.88
C CYS A 353 3.95 15.24 -1.26
N PHE A 354 3.83 14.25 -2.14
CA PHE A 354 4.91 13.40 -2.64
C PHE A 354 5.15 13.57 -4.15
N TYR A 355 4.88 14.78 -4.65
CA TYR A 355 5.13 15.17 -6.03
C TYR A 355 6.58 14.92 -6.43
N LEU A 356 6.81 14.17 -7.51
CA LEU A 356 8.13 13.82 -8.04
C LEU A 356 9.10 13.17 -7.03
N LEU A 357 8.62 12.53 -5.97
CA LEU A 357 9.45 12.07 -4.85
C LEU A 357 10.64 11.20 -5.29
N PHE A 358 10.45 10.32 -6.29
CA PHE A 358 11.47 9.43 -6.87
C PHE A 358 11.70 9.70 -8.36
N TYR A 359 11.28 10.85 -8.88
CA TYR A 359 11.45 11.19 -10.29
C TYR A 359 12.89 10.99 -10.78
N GLY A 360 13.07 10.29 -11.89
CA GLY A 360 14.38 10.05 -12.50
C GLY A 360 15.28 9.08 -11.71
N ALA A 361 14.73 8.31 -10.78
CA ALA A 361 15.47 7.30 -10.01
C ALA A 361 15.73 6.06 -10.86
N SER A 362 16.58 6.17 -11.89
CA SER A 362 16.87 5.10 -12.85
C SER A 362 17.51 3.84 -12.24
N SER A 363 18.06 3.93 -11.04
CA SER A 363 18.64 2.80 -10.29
C SER A 363 17.65 2.13 -9.31
N LEU A 364 16.45 2.68 -9.13
CA LEU A 364 15.44 2.17 -8.20
C LEU A 364 14.76 0.91 -8.79
N THR A 365 14.90 -0.23 -8.10
CA THR A 365 14.39 -1.54 -8.56
C THR A 365 13.09 -1.98 -7.90
N ALA A 366 12.75 -1.42 -6.74
CA ALA A 366 11.51 -1.69 -6.03
C ALA A 366 10.96 -0.41 -5.40
N ALA A 367 9.64 -0.28 -5.36
CA ALA A 367 8.94 0.85 -4.78
C ALA A 367 8.57 0.59 -3.30
N PRO A 368 8.46 1.64 -2.44
CA PRO A 368 7.96 1.53 -1.08
C PRO A 368 6.45 1.29 -1.03
N GLU A 369 5.91 1.02 0.16
CA GLU A 369 4.48 0.94 0.40
C GLU A 369 3.82 2.34 0.36
N LEU A 370 2.64 2.42 -0.29
CA LEU A 370 1.83 3.63 -0.41
C LEU A 370 0.45 3.39 0.22
N PRO A 371 0.33 3.36 1.54
CA PRO A 371 -0.87 2.88 2.23
C PRO A 371 -2.01 3.90 2.29
N ALA A 372 -1.82 5.14 1.83
CA ALA A 372 -2.82 6.20 1.98
C ALA A 372 -4.13 5.86 1.28
N MET A 373 -5.23 6.01 2.03
CA MET A 373 -6.62 5.83 1.59
C MET A 373 -7.30 7.16 1.26
N GLN A 374 -6.83 8.27 1.88
CA GLN A 374 -7.33 9.62 1.66
C GLN A 374 -6.27 10.41 0.89
N LEU A 375 -6.59 10.75 -0.35
CA LEU A 375 -5.70 11.43 -1.27
C LEU A 375 -6.06 12.91 -1.43
N THR A 376 -5.07 13.71 -1.81
CA THR A 376 -5.21 15.13 -2.17
C THR A 376 -4.74 15.37 -3.60
N SER A 377 -4.96 16.57 -4.12
CA SER A 377 -4.63 16.88 -5.52
C SER A 377 -3.13 16.73 -5.79
N ASN A 378 -2.79 16.05 -6.89
CA ASN A 378 -1.41 15.84 -7.35
C ASN A 378 -0.47 15.21 -6.30
N CYS A 379 -0.99 14.53 -5.27
CA CYS A 379 -0.19 14.07 -4.13
C CYS A 379 0.90 13.06 -4.52
N TYR A 380 0.68 12.21 -5.52
CA TYR A 380 1.66 11.26 -6.07
C TYR A 380 1.98 11.53 -7.54
N CYS A 381 1.69 12.76 -8.05
CA CYS A 381 1.94 13.11 -9.44
C CYS A 381 3.43 12.94 -9.78
N GLY A 382 3.74 12.17 -10.83
CA GLY A 382 5.08 11.89 -11.30
C GLY A 382 6.01 11.18 -10.31
N MET A 383 5.46 10.58 -9.24
CA MET A 383 6.27 10.05 -8.13
C MET A 383 7.38 9.12 -8.57
N PHE A 384 7.13 8.23 -9.52
CA PHE A 384 8.10 7.28 -10.07
C PHE A 384 8.40 7.53 -11.55
N ALA A 385 8.03 8.70 -12.10
CA ALA A 385 8.31 8.97 -13.50
C ALA A 385 9.81 8.86 -13.79
N ASP A 386 10.16 8.25 -14.93
CA ASP A 386 11.54 7.97 -15.35
C ASP A 386 12.33 7.05 -14.39
N CYS A 387 11.63 6.17 -13.63
CA CYS A 387 12.26 5.09 -12.85
C CYS A 387 12.50 3.87 -13.73
N THR A 388 13.52 3.95 -14.58
CA THR A 388 13.74 3.00 -15.67
C THR A 388 14.15 1.58 -15.24
N SER A 389 14.49 1.34 -13.97
CA SER A 389 14.76 -0.02 -13.43
C SER A 389 13.61 -0.61 -12.62
N LEU A 390 12.48 0.08 -12.50
CA LEU A 390 11.33 -0.40 -11.76
C LEU A 390 10.55 -1.42 -12.59
N GLU A 391 10.39 -2.66 -12.10
CA GLU A 391 9.70 -3.75 -12.81
C GLU A 391 8.26 -3.95 -12.36
N GLU A 392 7.94 -3.67 -11.10
CA GLU A 392 6.60 -3.80 -10.51
C GLU A 392 6.17 -2.50 -9.82
N ALA A 393 4.92 -2.11 -10.04
CA ALA A 393 4.32 -0.97 -9.35
C ALA A 393 3.86 -1.36 -7.93
N PRO A 394 3.90 -0.43 -6.94
CA PRO A 394 3.34 -0.66 -5.61
C PRO A 394 1.81 -0.73 -5.65
N ALA A 395 1.20 -1.27 -4.59
CA ALA A 395 -0.24 -1.26 -4.43
C ALA A 395 -0.78 0.17 -4.21
N LEU A 396 -1.94 0.46 -4.81
CA LEU A 396 -2.65 1.75 -4.70
C LEU A 396 -4.03 1.49 -4.09
N PRO A 397 -4.16 1.52 -2.75
CA PRO A 397 -5.37 1.05 -2.07
C PRO A 397 -6.54 2.03 -2.10
N ALA A 398 -6.31 3.32 -2.40
CA ALA A 398 -7.34 4.35 -2.37
C ALA A 398 -8.43 4.12 -3.42
N LEU A 399 -9.70 4.22 -3.01
CA LEU A 399 -10.87 4.11 -3.87
C LEU A 399 -11.49 5.49 -4.19
N ALA A 400 -11.29 6.48 -3.31
CA ALA A 400 -11.66 7.87 -3.51
C ALA A 400 -10.46 8.64 -4.05
N LEU A 401 -10.53 9.07 -5.30
CA LEU A 401 -9.43 9.73 -5.98
C LEU A 401 -9.56 11.26 -5.90
N ALA A 402 -8.44 11.95 -5.90
CA ALA A 402 -8.34 13.40 -6.00
C ALA A 402 -7.83 13.82 -7.39
N PRO A 403 -8.04 15.07 -7.82
CA PRO A 403 -7.55 15.56 -9.11
C PRO A 403 -6.04 15.35 -9.28
N GLY A 404 -5.63 14.72 -10.39
CA GLY A 404 -4.23 14.49 -10.73
C GLY A 404 -3.44 13.61 -9.74
N CYS A 405 -4.10 12.92 -8.78
CA CYS A 405 -3.42 12.24 -7.68
C CYS A 405 -2.37 11.22 -8.13
N TYR A 406 -2.58 10.53 -9.24
CA TYR A 406 -1.66 9.55 -9.83
C TYR A 406 -1.23 9.92 -11.26
N SER A 407 -1.41 11.21 -11.65
CA SER A 407 -0.98 11.67 -12.97
C SER A 407 0.52 11.41 -13.18
N ALA A 408 0.91 10.89 -14.34
CA ALA A 408 2.28 10.57 -14.73
C ALA A 408 3.06 9.68 -13.73
N MET A 409 2.38 8.98 -12.84
CA MET A 409 3.04 8.32 -11.70
C MET A 409 4.16 7.37 -12.11
N PHE A 410 4.00 6.63 -13.21
CA PHE A 410 4.98 5.68 -13.76
C PHE A 410 5.38 6.04 -15.20
N GLN A 411 5.21 7.28 -15.62
CA GLN A 411 5.60 7.73 -16.95
C GLN A 411 7.07 7.39 -17.24
N ALA A 412 7.36 6.85 -18.43
CA ALA A 412 8.69 6.44 -18.87
C ALA A 412 9.38 5.38 -17.96
N CYS A 413 8.60 4.56 -17.26
CA CYS A 413 9.13 3.38 -16.58
C CYS A 413 9.30 2.23 -17.59
N TYR A 414 10.35 2.29 -18.41
CA TYR A 414 10.52 1.40 -19.58
C TYR A 414 10.55 -0.10 -19.25
N TYR A 415 10.98 -0.49 -18.07
CA TYR A 415 11.04 -1.89 -17.64
C TYR A 415 9.85 -2.33 -16.77
N LEU A 416 8.86 -1.47 -16.56
CA LEU A 416 7.66 -1.82 -15.81
C LEU A 416 6.86 -2.88 -16.56
N ARG A 417 6.72 -4.06 -15.94
CA ARG A 417 6.01 -5.24 -16.48
C ARG A 417 4.66 -5.46 -15.81
N LYS A 418 4.52 -5.00 -14.56
CA LYS A 418 3.32 -5.22 -13.75
C LYS A 418 2.80 -3.89 -13.23
N ALA A 419 1.68 -3.48 -13.80
CA ALA A 419 0.94 -2.29 -13.38
C ALA A 419 0.24 -2.50 -12.04
N PRO A 420 -0.11 -1.42 -11.30
CA PRO A 420 -0.88 -1.55 -10.07
C PRO A 420 -2.33 -1.96 -10.35
N VAL A 421 -2.99 -2.54 -9.34
CA VAL A 421 -4.43 -2.82 -9.39
C VAL A 421 -5.19 -1.52 -9.15
N LEU A 422 -6.13 -1.18 -10.06
CA LEU A 422 -6.92 0.05 -10.03
C LEU A 422 -8.39 -0.29 -9.78
N ASN A 423 -8.89 -0.05 -8.56
CA ASN A 423 -10.23 -0.48 -8.14
C ASN A 423 -11.26 0.66 -8.07
N ALA A 424 -10.88 1.91 -8.33
CA ALA A 424 -11.79 3.06 -8.26
C ALA A 424 -12.86 2.98 -9.35
N LYS A 425 -14.13 3.13 -8.97
CA LYS A 425 -15.29 3.17 -9.89
C LYS A 425 -15.69 4.58 -10.29
N LYS A 426 -15.31 5.55 -9.46
CA LYS A 426 -15.47 6.98 -9.71
C LYS A 426 -14.13 7.63 -9.83
N LEU A 427 -13.88 8.31 -10.92
CA LEU A 427 -12.63 8.97 -11.20
C LEU A 427 -12.68 10.46 -10.86
N ALA A 428 -11.52 11.04 -10.69
CA ALA A 428 -11.34 12.47 -10.55
C ALA A 428 -10.65 13.05 -11.81
N ARG A 429 -10.72 14.35 -11.99
CA ARG A 429 -10.08 15.05 -13.10
C ARG A 429 -8.59 14.70 -13.18
N LEU A 430 -8.12 14.25 -14.37
CA LEU A 430 -6.72 13.91 -14.66
C LEU A 430 -6.09 12.86 -13.71
N CYS A 431 -6.86 12.09 -12.94
CA CYS A 431 -6.32 11.25 -11.86
C CYS A 431 -5.35 10.16 -12.34
N TYR A 432 -5.54 9.62 -13.55
CA TYR A 432 -4.65 8.63 -14.17
C TYR A 432 -4.08 9.14 -15.52
N SER A 433 -4.11 10.46 -15.75
CA SER A 433 -3.53 11.04 -16.96
C SER A 433 -2.06 10.66 -17.07
N THR A 434 -1.62 10.15 -18.23
CA THR A 434 -0.25 9.72 -18.54
C THR A 434 0.39 8.73 -17.54
N MET A 435 -0.44 8.08 -16.69
CA MET A 435 0.05 7.30 -15.56
C MET A 435 1.04 6.21 -15.95
N LEU A 436 0.82 5.53 -17.07
CA LEU A 436 1.62 4.41 -17.59
C LEU A 436 2.15 4.72 -19.00
N GLU A 437 2.22 5.99 -19.36
CA GLU A 437 2.75 6.47 -20.64
C GLU A 437 4.20 6.01 -20.80
N ASP A 438 4.54 5.50 -21.98
CA ASP A 438 5.88 5.00 -22.34
C ASP A 438 6.41 3.88 -21.39
N CYS A 439 5.49 3.07 -20.80
CA CYS A 439 5.85 1.84 -20.15
C CYS A 439 6.05 0.74 -21.21
N SER A 440 7.14 0.81 -21.94
CA SER A 440 7.35 0.05 -23.18
C SER A 440 7.47 -1.47 -22.98
N SER A 441 7.73 -1.96 -21.76
CA SER A 441 7.75 -3.40 -21.41
C SER A 441 6.43 -3.92 -20.87
N LEU A 442 5.39 -3.09 -20.73
CA LEU A 442 4.08 -3.48 -20.21
C LEU A 442 3.31 -4.29 -21.26
N GLU A 443 3.09 -5.57 -21.01
CA GLU A 443 2.37 -6.48 -21.93
C GLU A 443 0.88 -6.56 -21.66
N GLU A 444 0.44 -6.34 -20.41
CA GLU A 444 -0.95 -6.43 -19.96
C GLU A 444 -1.36 -5.16 -19.22
N ALA A 445 -2.49 -4.57 -19.60
CA ALA A 445 -3.06 -3.43 -18.90
C ALA A 445 -3.78 -3.88 -17.61
N PRO A 446 -3.80 -3.05 -16.55
CA PRO A 446 -4.65 -3.31 -15.39
C PRO A 446 -6.14 -3.21 -15.76
N ALA A 447 -7.01 -3.88 -15.00
CA ALA A 447 -8.45 -3.69 -15.14
C ALA A 447 -8.86 -2.25 -14.80
N LEU A 448 -9.78 -1.69 -15.60
CA LEU A 448 -10.29 -0.32 -15.44
C LEU A 448 -11.81 -0.34 -15.18
N PRO A 449 -12.25 -0.58 -13.92
CA PRO A 449 -13.66 -0.81 -13.59
C PRO A 449 -14.50 0.48 -13.49
N ALA A 450 -13.94 1.64 -13.80
CA ALA A 450 -14.61 2.93 -13.60
C ALA A 450 -15.77 3.13 -14.60
N THR A 451 -16.89 3.61 -14.06
CA THR A 451 -18.10 3.97 -14.81
C THR A 451 -18.44 5.45 -14.66
N GLU A 452 -17.92 6.14 -13.63
CA GLU A 452 -18.08 7.58 -13.44
C GLU A 452 -16.80 8.30 -13.86
N MET A 453 -16.88 8.98 -15.00
CA MET A 453 -15.73 9.60 -15.67
C MET A 453 -15.64 11.10 -15.37
N GLU A 454 -14.43 11.63 -15.32
CA GLU A 454 -14.13 13.06 -15.22
C GLU A 454 -13.15 13.47 -16.33
N GLU A 455 -13.02 14.79 -16.53
CA GLU A 455 -12.17 15.36 -17.59
C GLU A 455 -10.75 14.78 -17.56
N GLY A 456 -10.31 14.25 -18.72
CA GLY A 456 -8.95 13.77 -18.95
C GLY A 456 -8.50 12.63 -18.02
N CYS A 457 -9.41 11.92 -17.36
CA CYS A 457 -9.07 10.97 -16.30
C CYS A 457 -8.13 9.83 -16.75
N TYR A 458 -8.22 9.38 -18.02
CA TYR A 458 -7.32 8.39 -18.64
C TYR A 458 -6.57 8.95 -19.86
N ASN A 459 -6.43 10.29 -19.94
CA ASN A 459 -5.69 10.92 -21.02
C ASN A 459 -4.29 10.33 -21.17
N GLN A 460 -3.95 9.81 -22.36
CA GLN A 460 -2.64 9.23 -22.71
C GLN A 460 -2.14 8.11 -21.76
N MET A 461 -3.04 7.46 -21.01
CA MET A 461 -2.64 6.54 -19.93
C MET A 461 -1.67 5.44 -20.37
N PHE A 462 -1.81 4.91 -21.58
CA PHE A 462 -0.97 3.85 -22.15
C PHE A 462 -0.27 4.28 -23.44
N ALA A 463 -0.20 5.58 -23.75
CA ALA A 463 0.48 6.04 -24.96
C ALA A 463 1.93 5.52 -24.99
N TRP A 464 2.40 5.06 -26.15
CA TRP A 464 3.73 4.46 -26.38
C TRP A 464 4.04 3.18 -25.58
N CYS A 465 3.02 2.47 -25.10
CA CYS A 465 3.20 1.13 -24.53
C CYS A 465 3.39 0.11 -25.67
N TYR A 466 4.60 0.03 -26.21
CA TYR A 466 4.91 -0.75 -27.43
C TYR A 466 4.71 -2.27 -27.31
N SER A 467 4.71 -2.82 -26.09
CA SER A 467 4.50 -4.26 -25.82
C SER A 467 3.07 -4.63 -25.46
N LEU A 468 2.17 -3.66 -25.30
CA LEU A 468 0.79 -3.88 -24.88
C LEU A 468 0.00 -4.59 -25.98
N LYS A 469 -0.50 -5.81 -25.71
CA LYS A 469 -1.17 -6.68 -26.69
C LYS A 469 -2.67 -6.52 -26.74
N THR A 470 -3.30 -6.25 -25.59
CA THR A 470 -4.76 -6.18 -25.46
C THR A 470 -5.16 -4.96 -24.63
N ALA A 471 -6.17 -4.24 -25.10
CA ALA A 471 -6.76 -3.15 -24.34
C ALA A 471 -7.68 -3.68 -23.22
N PRO A 472 -7.75 -3.03 -22.03
CA PRO A 472 -8.64 -3.42 -20.95
C PRO A 472 -10.10 -3.08 -21.29
N ALA A 473 -11.06 -3.68 -20.61
CA ALA A 473 -12.47 -3.32 -20.73
C ALA A 473 -12.72 -1.87 -20.26
N LEU A 474 -13.55 -1.13 -20.99
CA LEU A 474 -13.93 0.27 -20.71
C LEU A 474 -15.44 0.37 -20.54
N PRO A 475 -15.98 0.12 -19.32
CA PRO A 475 -17.40 -0.10 -19.09
C PRO A 475 -18.26 1.18 -19.04
N ALA A 476 -17.67 2.38 -19.12
CA ALA A 476 -18.41 3.63 -19.02
C ALA A 476 -19.33 3.86 -20.24
N ASP A 477 -20.60 4.13 -19.99
CA ASP A 477 -21.62 4.44 -20.99
C ASP A 477 -21.82 5.94 -21.22
N LYS A 478 -21.30 6.76 -20.31
CA LYS A 478 -21.28 8.21 -20.37
C LYS A 478 -19.87 8.75 -20.17
N LEU A 479 -19.43 9.58 -21.10
CA LEU A 479 -18.05 10.05 -21.16
C LEU A 479 -17.90 11.50 -20.70
N ALA A 480 -16.69 11.84 -20.25
CA ALA A 480 -16.25 13.19 -19.95
C ALA A 480 -15.29 13.70 -21.04
N VAL A 481 -15.05 15.01 -21.05
CA VAL A 481 -14.16 15.67 -22.04
C VAL A 481 -12.76 15.05 -21.97
N GLY A 482 -12.25 14.60 -23.11
CA GLY A 482 -10.91 14.05 -23.28
C GLY A 482 -10.59 12.84 -22.37
N CYS A 483 -11.61 12.14 -21.84
CA CYS A 483 -11.38 11.07 -20.85
C CYS A 483 -10.50 9.93 -21.37
N TYR A 484 -10.56 9.59 -22.67
CA TYR A 484 -9.72 8.60 -23.34
C TYR A 484 -8.85 9.22 -24.45
N TYR A 485 -8.55 10.52 -24.37
CA TYR A 485 -7.72 11.20 -25.35
C TYR A 485 -6.37 10.52 -25.51
N CYS A 486 -6.01 10.08 -26.72
CA CYS A 486 -4.76 9.41 -27.05
C CYS A 486 -4.40 8.21 -26.13
N MET A 487 -5.39 7.55 -25.52
CA MET A 487 -5.16 6.56 -24.46
C MET A 487 -4.21 5.44 -24.88
N PHE A 488 -4.27 4.94 -26.11
CA PHE A 488 -3.43 3.90 -26.67
C PHE A 488 -2.60 4.39 -27.85
N TYR A 489 -2.27 5.69 -27.89
CA TYR A 489 -1.49 6.27 -28.98
C TYR A 489 -0.16 5.52 -29.19
N ASP A 490 0.11 5.10 -30.43
CA ASP A 490 1.32 4.36 -30.86
C ASP A 490 1.59 3.05 -30.07
N CYS A 491 0.55 2.37 -29.57
CA CYS A 491 0.65 1.01 -29.01
C CYS A 491 0.78 0.01 -30.17
N THR A 492 1.98 -0.15 -30.71
CA THR A 492 2.20 -0.88 -31.97
C THR A 492 1.95 -2.38 -31.90
N ALA A 493 2.01 -3.00 -30.71
CA ALA A 493 1.71 -4.43 -30.49
C ALA A 493 0.23 -4.70 -30.20
N LEU A 494 -0.62 -3.67 -30.08
CA LEU A 494 -2.03 -3.81 -29.75
C LEU A 494 -2.79 -4.50 -30.89
N GLU A 495 -3.31 -5.70 -30.65
CA GLU A 495 -4.02 -6.52 -31.65
C GLU A 495 -5.54 -6.34 -31.58
N ALA A 496 -6.10 -6.11 -30.40
CA ALA A 496 -7.52 -5.98 -30.14
C ALA A 496 -7.86 -4.72 -29.34
N ALA A 497 -8.86 -3.98 -29.83
CA ALA A 497 -9.41 -2.81 -29.12
C ALA A 497 -10.37 -3.21 -28.01
N SER A 498 -10.62 -2.30 -27.05
CA SER A 498 -11.71 -2.42 -26.07
C SER A 498 -13.07 -2.27 -26.75
N GLU A 499 -14.09 -2.93 -26.20
CA GLU A 499 -15.47 -2.52 -26.50
C GLU A 499 -15.75 -1.11 -25.98
N LEU A 500 -16.48 -0.30 -26.75
CA LEU A 500 -16.81 1.09 -26.44
C LEU A 500 -18.34 1.24 -26.35
N PRO A 501 -18.95 0.95 -25.18
CA PRO A 501 -20.40 0.90 -25.02
C PRO A 501 -21.06 2.29 -24.98
N ALA A 502 -20.26 3.37 -24.89
CA ALA A 502 -20.79 4.72 -24.68
C ALA A 502 -21.66 5.21 -25.83
N THR A 503 -22.87 5.67 -25.47
CA THR A 503 -23.82 6.31 -26.36
C THR A 503 -23.92 7.82 -26.14
N GLU A 504 -23.44 8.34 -24.99
CA GLU A 504 -23.32 9.76 -24.71
C GLU A 504 -21.83 10.18 -24.77
N LEU A 505 -21.44 10.85 -25.84
CA LEU A 505 -20.07 11.30 -26.05
C LEU A 505 -19.84 12.68 -25.43
N ALA A 506 -18.57 12.99 -25.18
CA ALA A 506 -18.09 14.33 -24.79
C ALA A 506 -17.00 14.81 -25.75
N GLY A 507 -16.68 16.11 -25.72
CA GLY A 507 -15.66 16.67 -26.59
C GLY A 507 -14.32 15.94 -26.45
N GLN A 508 -13.73 15.57 -27.59
CA GLN A 508 -12.43 14.89 -27.68
C GLN A 508 -12.30 13.57 -26.88
N CYS A 509 -13.42 12.94 -26.48
CA CYS A 509 -13.41 11.78 -25.57
C CYS A 509 -12.59 10.61 -26.10
N TYR A 510 -12.58 10.35 -27.41
CA TYR A 510 -11.81 9.29 -28.07
C TYR A 510 -10.79 9.84 -29.09
N ALA A 511 -10.49 11.15 -29.06
CA ALA A 511 -9.56 11.73 -30.02
C ALA A 511 -8.19 11.04 -29.92
N GLY A 512 -7.67 10.58 -31.06
CA GLY A 512 -6.38 9.90 -31.17
C GLY A 512 -6.26 8.57 -30.41
N MET A 513 -7.35 8.03 -29.87
CA MET A 513 -7.32 6.91 -28.92
C MET A 513 -6.47 5.74 -29.39
N TYR A 514 -6.59 5.32 -30.65
CA TYR A 514 -5.83 4.21 -31.24
C TYR A 514 -4.88 4.66 -32.36
N SER A 515 -4.59 5.94 -32.45
CA SER A 515 -3.71 6.49 -33.48
C SER A 515 -2.36 5.77 -33.48
N TYR A 516 -1.87 5.36 -34.66
CA TYR A 516 -0.63 4.59 -34.85
C TYR A 516 -0.61 3.17 -34.25
N CYS A 517 -1.73 2.61 -33.82
CA CYS A 517 -1.81 1.21 -33.39
C CYS A 517 -1.71 0.29 -34.61
N LYS A 518 -0.50 0.06 -35.07
CA LYS A 518 -0.21 -0.68 -36.32
C LYS A 518 -0.55 -2.17 -36.24
N GLY A 519 -0.61 -2.73 -35.02
CA GLY A 519 -1.01 -4.12 -34.75
C GLY A 519 -2.53 -4.33 -34.83
N LEU A 520 -3.35 -3.29 -34.63
CA LEU A 520 -4.78 -3.37 -34.45
C LEU A 520 -5.50 -3.88 -35.70
N GLU A 521 -6.08 -5.07 -35.61
CA GLU A 521 -6.77 -5.75 -36.71
C GLU A 521 -8.28 -5.49 -36.71
N THR A 522 -8.86 -5.31 -35.53
CA THR A 522 -10.30 -5.15 -35.34
C THR A 522 -10.61 -3.88 -34.57
N ALA A 523 -11.33 -2.96 -35.20
CA ALA A 523 -11.84 -1.77 -34.53
C ALA A 523 -13.09 -2.08 -33.68
N PRO A 524 -13.35 -1.35 -32.58
CA PRO A 524 -14.58 -1.50 -31.81
C PRO A 524 -15.78 -0.96 -32.60
N GLU A 525 -16.99 -1.41 -32.24
CA GLU A 525 -18.22 -0.73 -32.66
C GLU A 525 -18.32 0.65 -31.99
N LEU A 526 -18.84 1.63 -32.71
CA LEU A 526 -19.06 3.00 -32.25
C LEU A 526 -20.57 3.27 -32.18
N PRO A 527 -21.26 2.91 -31.08
CA PRO A 527 -22.73 2.88 -31.02
C PRO A 527 -23.38 4.25 -30.84
N ALA A 528 -22.62 5.29 -30.54
CA ALA A 528 -23.16 6.63 -30.28
C ALA A 528 -23.93 7.17 -31.49
N PRO A 529 -25.20 7.63 -31.32
CA PRO A 529 -26.02 8.14 -32.41
C PRO A 529 -25.68 9.58 -32.82
N GLU A 530 -25.05 10.35 -31.95
CA GLU A 530 -24.72 11.75 -32.15
C GLU A 530 -23.20 12.01 -31.97
N LEU A 531 -22.63 12.78 -32.85
CA LEU A 531 -21.23 13.20 -32.76
C LEU A 531 -21.10 14.56 -32.06
N VAL A 532 -20.04 14.71 -31.28
CA VAL A 532 -19.66 15.93 -30.60
C VAL A 532 -18.25 16.38 -31.06
N ASP A 533 -17.88 17.63 -30.82
CA ASP A 533 -16.65 18.20 -31.32
C ASP A 533 -15.41 17.39 -30.93
N GLY A 534 -14.62 16.99 -31.95
CA GLY A 534 -13.39 16.24 -31.81
C GLY A 534 -13.54 14.82 -31.25
N CYS A 535 -14.76 14.28 -31.09
CA CYS A 535 -14.97 12.99 -30.39
C CYS A 535 -14.15 11.82 -30.96
N TYR A 536 -13.99 11.76 -32.29
CA TYR A 536 -13.21 10.73 -33.00
C TYR A 536 -12.06 11.32 -33.81
N ASP A 537 -11.63 12.58 -33.54
CA ASP A 537 -10.50 13.19 -34.25
C ASP A 537 -9.29 12.25 -34.25
N LYS A 538 -8.80 11.84 -35.42
CA LYS A 538 -7.66 10.92 -35.61
C LYS A 538 -7.73 9.59 -34.85
N MET A 539 -8.92 9.10 -34.49
CA MET A 539 -9.07 7.91 -33.62
C MET A 539 -8.31 6.69 -34.12
N PHE A 540 -8.38 6.37 -35.42
CA PHE A 540 -7.71 5.24 -36.05
C PHE A 540 -6.63 5.67 -37.06
N PHE A 541 -6.09 6.85 -36.91
CA PHE A 541 -5.08 7.37 -37.82
C PHE A 541 -3.84 6.46 -37.88
N ASN A 542 -3.45 6.00 -39.08
CA ASN A 542 -2.35 5.06 -39.33
C ASN A 542 -2.51 3.67 -38.68
N CYS A 543 -3.76 3.21 -38.50
CA CYS A 543 -4.08 1.82 -38.14
C CYS A 543 -4.27 0.99 -39.41
N TRP A 544 -3.21 0.68 -40.14
CA TRP A 544 -3.23 0.14 -41.50
C TRP A 544 -3.81 -1.27 -41.66
N LYS A 545 -4.05 -2.02 -40.57
CA LYS A 545 -4.67 -3.35 -40.62
C LYS A 545 -6.21 -3.30 -40.48
N ILE A 546 -6.77 -2.20 -39.98
CA ILE A 546 -8.23 -2.07 -39.84
C ILE A 546 -8.89 -2.10 -41.21
N SER A 547 -9.78 -3.07 -41.40
CA SER A 547 -10.54 -3.28 -42.65
C SER A 547 -12.07 -3.38 -42.44
N TYR A 548 -12.52 -3.16 -41.21
CA TYR A 548 -13.97 -3.11 -40.87
C TYR A 548 -14.20 -2.06 -39.81
N LEU A 549 -15.23 -1.23 -40.03
CA LEU A 549 -15.72 -0.22 -39.08
C LEU A 549 -17.24 -0.25 -39.06
N LYS A 550 -17.83 -0.20 -37.85
CA LYS A 550 -19.27 -0.10 -37.65
C LYS A 550 -19.60 1.10 -36.77
N VAL A 551 -20.51 1.95 -37.24
CA VAL A 551 -20.90 3.20 -36.58
C VAL A 551 -22.40 3.27 -36.36
N GLY A 552 -22.82 3.98 -35.29
CA GLY A 552 -24.23 4.19 -34.94
C GLY A 552 -24.77 5.58 -35.28
N PHE A 553 -23.91 6.56 -35.60
CA PHE A 553 -24.36 7.94 -35.91
C PHE A 553 -24.99 8.03 -37.29
N GLU A 554 -25.98 8.91 -37.41
CA GLU A 554 -26.79 9.10 -38.63
C GLU A 554 -26.38 10.34 -39.44
N ASP A 555 -25.60 11.26 -38.88
CA ASP A 555 -25.13 12.46 -39.50
C ASP A 555 -23.65 12.75 -39.20
N TRP A 556 -22.92 13.28 -40.21
CA TRP A 556 -21.59 13.84 -39.98
C TRP A 556 -21.70 15.23 -39.35
N CYS A 557 -20.96 15.45 -38.28
CA CYS A 557 -21.00 16.76 -37.64
C CYS A 557 -20.37 17.86 -38.48
N SER A 558 -20.72 19.10 -38.22
CA SER A 558 -20.17 20.29 -38.93
C SER A 558 -18.76 20.70 -38.40
N GLY A 559 -18.25 20.07 -37.32
CA GLY A 559 -16.97 20.39 -36.70
C GLY A 559 -15.89 19.37 -37.04
N ALA A 560 -14.84 19.32 -36.18
CA ALA A 560 -13.70 18.43 -36.35
C ALA A 560 -13.95 17.01 -35.74
N CYS A 561 -15.20 16.55 -35.67
CA CYS A 561 -15.58 15.32 -34.95
C CYS A 561 -14.82 14.07 -35.42
N THR A 562 -14.61 13.97 -36.74
CA THR A 562 -13.98 12.82 -37.41
C THR A 562 -12.79 13.28 -38.28
N ARG A 563 -12.11 14.36 -37.95
CA ARG A 563 -10.96 14.85 -38.69
C ARG A 563 -9.86 13.80 -38.79
N ALA A 564 -9.49 13.38 -39.99
CA ALA A 564 -8.46 12.39 -40.30
C ALA A 564 -8.61 11.07 -39.51
N TRP A 565 -9.82 10.72 -39.01
CA TRP A 565 -10.04 9.63 -38.08
C TRP A 565 -9.71 8.24 -38.65
N VAL A 566 -9.81 8.08 -39.99
CA VAL A 566 -9.49 6.85 -40.72
C VAL A 566 -8.35 7.06 -41.73
N GLY A 567 -7.56 8.09 -41.55
CA GLY A 567 -6.38 8.32 -42.38
C GLY A 567 -5.36 7.21 -42.22
N GLY A 568 -4.96 6.51 -43.31
CA GLY A 568 -3.95 5.45 -43.27
C GLY A 568 -4.44 4.10 -42.70
N VAL A 569 -5.74 3.83 -42.70
CA VAL A 569 -6.30 2.47 -42.47
C VAL A 569 -6.10 1.59 -43.72
N SER A 570 -6.49 0.31 -43.71
CA SER A 570 -6.40 -0.58 -44.87
C SER A 570 -6.98 0.02 -46.14
N ALA A 571 -6.33 -0.22 -47.29
CA ALA A 571 -6.80 0.28 -48.60
C ALA A 571 -8.15 -0.31 -49.03
N GLN A 572 -8.57 -1.41 -48.44
CA GLN A 572 -9.85 -2.08 -48.70
C GLN A 572 -10.51 -2.50 -47.41
N GLY A 573 -11.82 -2.38 -47.32
CA GLY A 573 -12.58 -2.77 -46.13
C GLY A 573 -14.08 -2.54 -46.32
N VAL A 574 -14.81 -2.71 -45.19
CA VAL A 574 -16.26 -2.52 -45.13
C VAL A 574 -16.60 -1.49 -44.03
N PHE A 575 -17.36 -0.48 -44.41
CA PHE A 575 -17.90 0.51 -43.50
C PHE A 575 -19.40 0.26 -43.29
N GLU A 576 -19.79 -0.20 -42.10
CA GLU A 576 -21.18 -0.44 -41.76
C GLU A 576 -21.78 0.77 -41.02
N CYS A 577 -22.88 1.27 -41.50
CA CYS A 577 -23.52 2.47 -40.95
C CYS A 577 -25.06 2.42 -41.06
N PRO A 578 -25.78 3.32 -40.31
CA PRO A 578 -27.22 3.52 -40.44
C PRO A 578 -27.62 3.92 -41.85
N GLU A 579 -28.89 3.63 -42.22
CA GLU A 579 -29.50 3.89 -43.53
C GLU A 579 -29.39 5.37 -43.93
N ASN A 580 -29.57 6.26 -42.94
CA ASN A 580 -29.66 7.70 -43.18
C ASN A 580 -28.31 8.39 -43.35
N LEU A 581 -27.19 7.78 -42.98
CA LEU A 581 -25.88 8.43 -43.06
C LEU A 581 -25.50 8.70 -44.49
N GLU A 582 -25.21 9.97 -44.82
CA GLU A 582 -24.67 10.39 -46.14
C GLU A 582 -23.30 9.77 -46.36
N VAL A 583 -23.08 9.13 -47.52
CA VAL A 583 -21.79 8.52 -47.85
C VAL A 583 -20.88 9.56 -48.51
N LYS A 584 -19.76 9.84 -47.88
CA LYS A 584 -18.67 10.67 -48.36
C LYS A 584 -17.35 9.94 -48.17
N TYR A 585 -16.41 10.12 -49.12
CA TYR A 585 -15.13 9.41 -49.06
C TYR A 585 -13.97 10.37 -48.82
N SER A 586 -13.26 10.22 -47.72
CA SER A 586 -11.98 10.86 -47.41
C SER A 586 -11.42 10.29 -46.09
N SER A 587 -10.26 10.78 -45.65
CA SER A 587 -9.74 10.49 -44.31
C SER A 587 -10.67 10.93 -43.16
N ASP A 588 -11.59 11.89 -43.43
CA ASP A 588 -12.50 12.47 -42.45
C ASP A 588 -13.88 11.77 -42.43
N TYR A 589 -14.15 10.93 -43.40
CA TYR A 589 -15.45 10.25 -43.62
C TYR A 589 -15.25 8.72 -43.74
N VAL A 590 -15.81 8.13 -44.80
CA VAL A 590 -15.56 6.72 -45.16
C VAL A 590 -14.18 6.62 -45.81
N PRO A 591 -13.35 5.59 -45.46
CA PRO A 591 -12.06 5.42 -46.12
C PRO A 591 -12.18 5.24 -47.65
N ASN A 592 -11.33 5.89 -48.41
CA ASN A 592 -11.29 5.70 -49.85
C ASN A 592 -11.07 4.21 -50.20
N GLY A 593 -11.86 3.69 -51.15
CA GLY A 593 -11.77 2.30 -51.60
C GLY A 593 -12.52 1.27 -50.73
N TRP A 594 -13.19 1.70 -49.67
CA TRP A 594 -14.01 0.80 -48.84
C TRP A 594 -15.42 0.66 -49.40
N SER A 595 -16.01 -0.54 -49.28
CA SER A 595 -17.43 -0.76 -49.53
C SER A 595 -18.27 -0.29 -48.35
N VAL A 596 -19.46 0.25 -48.62
CA VAL A 596 -20.40 0.66 -47.57
C VAL A 596 -21.51 -0.37 -47.41
N SER A 597 -21.76 -0.78 -46.17
CA SER A 597 -22.86 -1.65 -45.79
C SER A 597 -23.92 -0.84 -45.02
N LYS A 598 -25.16 -0.86 -45.51
CA LYS A 598 -26.33 -0.32 -44.80
C LYS A 598 -27.32 -1.41 -44.51
N ASN A 599 -27.65 -1.63 -43.24
CA ASN A 599 -28.53 -2.73 -42.79
C ASN A 599 -28.12 -4.11 -43.34
N GLY A 600 -26.78 -4.38 -43.39
CA GLY A 600 -26.22 -5.64 -43.87
C GLY A 600 -26.23 -5.81 -45.41
N LYS A 601 -26.60 -4.79 -46.17
CA LYS A 601 -26.53 -4.76 -47.64
C LYS A 601 -25.40 -3.90 -48.09
N ILE A 602 -24.47 -4.45 -48.88
CA ILE A 602 -23.44 -3.66 -49.54
C ILE A 602 -24.12 -2.83 -50.62
N ILE A 603 -23.85 -1.53 -50.60
CA ILE A 603 -24.28 -0.59 -51.64
C ILE A 603 -23.03 -0.25 -52.45
N ASP A 604 -23.14 -0.34 -53.82
CA ASP A 604 -22.11 0.14 -54.72
C ASP A 604 -22.22 1.69 -54.73
N ALA A 605 -21.42 2.33 -53.87
CA ALA A 605 -21.37 3.79 -53.85
C ALA A 605 -20.55 4.26 -55.05
N ASP A 606 -21.05 5.31 -55.74
CA ASP A 606 -20.33 5.98 -56.78
C ASP A 606 -19.10 6.68 -56.18
N GLN A 607 -17.91 6.14 -56.44
CA GLN A 607 -16.65 6.67 -55.92
C GLN A 607 -16.12 7.86 -56.75
N SER A 608 -16.94 8.45 -57.65
CA SER A 608 -16.55 9.59 -58.47
C SER A 608 -16.25 10.87 -57.68
N ASP A 609 -16.72 10.95 -56.41
CA ASP A 609 -16.52 12.07 -55.49
C ASP A 609 -15.36 11.87 -54.50
N MET A 610 -14.36 11.02 -54.83
CA MET A 610 -13.18 10.84 -54.00
C MET A 610 -12.40 12.16 -53.88
N ILE A 611 -12.32 12.66 -52.64
CA ILE A 611 -11.46 13.80 -52.31
C ILE A 611 -10.02 13.26 -52.16
N PRO A 612 -9.02 13.78 -52.91
CA PRO A 612 -7.62 13.36 -52.68
C PRO A 612 -7.21 13.63 -51.23
N THR A 613 -6.76 12.61 -50.52
CA THR A 613 -6.21 12.79 -49.16
C THR A 613 -4.92 13.64 -49.27
N PRO A 614 -4.77 14.73 -48.54
CA PRO A 614 -3.46 15.31 -48.34
C PRO A 614 -2.63 14.29 -47.55
N ASN A 615 -1.54 13.82 -48.13
CA ASN A 615 -0.53 13.11 -47.36
C ASN A 615 0.01 14.05 -46.27
N ASP A 616 0.06 13.58 -45.06
CA ASP A 616 0.78 14.16 -43.94
C ASP A 616 0.19 15.48 -43.37
N GLY A 617 -0.93 15.37 -42.65
CA GLY A 617 -1.24 16.36 -41.64
C GLY A 617 -0.24 16.24 -40.46
N PRO A 618 0.15 17.35 -39.81
CA PRO A 618 0.97 17.30 -38.62
C PRO A 618 0.31 16.36 -37.58
N GLY A 619 1.14 15.63 -36.85
CA GLY A 619 0.67 14.76 -35.77
C GLY A 619 -0.33 15.47 -34.83
N ILE A 620 -1.07 14.74 -34.06
CA ILE A 620 -1.93 15.36 -33.04
C ILE A 620 -1.00 16.14 -32.11
N GLU A 621 -1.17 17.46 -32.06
CA GLU A 621 -0.56 18.20 -30.96
C GLU A 621 -1.23 17.72 -29.68
N PRO A 622 -0.46 17.28 -28.67
CA PRO A 622 -1.04 16.94 -27.38
C PRO A 622 -1.86 18.14 -26.87
N MET A 623 -2.95 17.85 -26.15
CA MET A 623 -3.65 18.90 -25.39
C MET A 623 -2.61 19.66 -24.56
N PRO A 624 -2.80 20.96 -24.24
CA PRO A 624 -1.88 21.68 -23.37
C PRO A 624 -1.71 20.87 -22.08
N GLN A 625 -0.60 20.16 -22.04
CA GLN A 625 -0.21 19.29 -20.96
C GLN A 625 0.14 20.15 -19.76
N MET A 626 -0.12 19.67 -18.58
CA MET A 626 0.44 20.27 -17.39
C MET A 626 1.96 20.16 -17.50
N THR A 627 2.62 21.23 -17.89
CA THR A 627 4.07 21.24 -18.09
C THR A 627 4.75 21.22 -16.73
N ILE A 628 5.35 20.09 -16.37
CA ILE A 628 6.25 20.03 -15.22
C ILE A 628 7.56 20.71 -15.65
N LYS A 629 7.77 21.95 -15.21
CA LYS A 629 9.06 22.63 -15.39
C LYS A 629 10.02 22.15 -14.31
N ILE A 630 10.96 21.28 -14.69
CA ILE A 630 12.05 20.89 -13.82
C ILE A 630 13.23 21.85 -14.09
N ALA A 631 13.54 22.67 -13.09
CA ALA A 631 14.76 23.46 -13.14
C ALA A 631 15.95 22.51 -12.96
N LYS A 632 16.65 22.18 -14.03
CA LYS A 632 17.99 21.56 -13.93
C LYS A 632 18.97 22.64 -13.51
N GLN A 633 19.86 22.30 -12.60
CA GLN A 633 20.98 23.18 -12.20
C GLN A 633 21.93 23.48 -13.39
N ASP A 634 21.86 22.69 -14.49
CA ASP A 634 22.69 22.79 -15.69
C ASP A 634 21.90 22.87 -17.01
N GLY A 635 20.67 23.36 -16.98
CA GLY A 635 19.84 23.54 -18.17
C GLY A 635 18.38 23.12 -17.97
N GLU A 636 17.45 23.83 -18.59
CA GLU A 636 16.03 23.57 -18.52
C GLU A 636 15.69 22.23 -19.19
N GLY A 637 15.14 21.29 -18.42
CA GLY A 637 14.44 20.12 -18.95
C GLY A 637 12.93 20.37 -18.81
N VAL A 638 12.20 20.33 -19.90
CA VAL A 638 10.73 20.39 -19.89
C VAL A 638 10.21 18.98 -20.04
N ILE A 639 9.44 18.50 -19.07
CA ILE A 639 8.58 17.32 -19.25
C ILE A 639 7.19 17.88 -19.54
N SER A 640 6.64 17.51 -20.68
CA SER A 640 5.25 17.81 -21.01
C SER A 640 4.39 16.68 -20.47
N LEU A 641 3.49 16.97 -19.55
CA LEU A 641 2.42 16.09 -19.11
C LEU A 641 1.13 16.39 -19.86
#